data_b488d1a51009268e51147840cfe1dede
#
_entry.id   b488d1a51009268e51147840cfe1dede
#
_cell.length_a   1.000
_cell.length_b   1.000
_cell.length_c   1.000
_cell.angle_alpha   90.00
_cell.angle_beta   90.00
_cell.angle_gamma   90.00
#
_symmetry.space_group_name_H-M   'P 1'
#
loop_
_entity.id
_entity.type
_entity.pdbx_description
1 polymer ?
#
loop_
_entity_poly.entity_id
_entity_poly.type
_entity_poly.pdbx_seq_one_letter_code
_entity_poly.pdbx_strand_id
1 'polypeptide(L)'
;MTSNGLIERQAIGRSGNIGSLYDIRTDQFVMGNLFNDVLPDPFIKRSDCANVSYWLDFHSSQKETFNNLNIEANLKLGLMAGLLKVEGSAKYLKQTKTNSHTVRATFIYRAKTKQEDLQVSTKGLQEYFSSHVFENFDATHVVIGVKWGANVAATFERIVEKHDDVERIEGKLAATFAKATFSISGDGKLKYNDEQKADLESLRISFSGDVLIEDCPRTIDGVMEVYQKVPSMIKSLNDGKGQQLTFILCSLKQIAEMTKFEQKMTRMVKEVSVQIVNRIENIFEQMNDEQRKLNDFLDEIKPWKEFLPRQWFDSVKQKLSDFNDEELKLKRELSSLLVDIRSNLAEESKMIELIDNFSEHPCSSDSIEKFLDENEKIKTKLKTLKRISPDKKELLTKITSIEDFIQDFYDDDVYLLHICEKWQQEGEENSLKQMRYFINLKKSEQETKNNKAKFWIIDYDLHSRLKNKPTNSVIYYATRATIKSKDFYKESLKKLSRKQIDLILTENSMLKEQRLKEWHKQFMNDYPDGELNEEDFICELGKLFPKGDPTNFGDFAFQVIDKDKSGRINFAEFMTGVAITHPGDVTERLHLVFSVCDYDCSGKIGVRKIIKFVEAVAELNNGPSTIDTDEAKCVAEQIMKICGKNKDDMVTEEEFINWLAFEKYSVISKTK
;
A
#
# COMPACT_ATOMS: atom_id res chain seq x y z
N MET A 1 -19.18 27.92 -21.59
CA MET A 1 -19.37 28.64 -22.88
C MET A 1 -18.79 30.04 -22.75
N THR A 2 -17.77 30.33 -23.54
CA THR A 2 -17.34 31.71 -23.67
C THR A 2 -18.47 32.49 -24.32
N SER A 3 -18.67 33.75 -23.96
CA SER A 3 -19.80 34.61 -24.33
C SER A 3 -20.05 34.78 -25.87
N ASN A 4 -19.25 34.16 -26.72
CA ASN A 4 -19.29 34.34 -28.17
C ASN A 4 -19.51 33.04 -28.98
N GLY A 5 -19.85 31.90 -28.38
CA GLY A 5 -20.08 30.64 -29.10
C GLY A 5 -18.81 30.00 -29.69
N LEU A 6 -17.62 30.47 -29.29
CA LEU A 6 -16.34 29.88 -29.70
C LEU A 6 -15.93 28.78 -28.73
N ILE A 7 -15.35 27.73 -29.26
CA ILE A 7 -14.88 26.55 -28.49
C ILE A 7 -13.36 26.44 -28.62
N GLU A 8 -12.68 26.28 -27.50
CA GLU A 8 -11.24 25.97 -27.49
C GLU A 8 -11.05 24.46 -27.35
N ARG A 9 -10.21 23.88 -28.23
CA ARG A 9 -9.82 22.45 -28.21
C ARG A 9 -8.30 22.34 -28.20
N GLN A 10 -7.77 21.67 -27.20
CA GLN A 10 -6.35 21.36 -27.15
C GLN A 10 -5.96 20.48 -28.33
N ALA A 11 -4.83 20.79 -28.98
CA ALA A 11 -4.36 20.08 -30.17
C ALA A 11 -4.00 18.62 -29.86
N ILE A 12 -3.34 18.34 -28.73
CA ILE A 12 -3.00 17.00 -28.25
C ILE A 12 -2.23 16.18 -29.32
N GLY A 13 -1.27 16.84 -29.98
CA GLY A 13 -0.48 16.24 -31.05
C GLY A 13 -1.15 16.23 -32.43
N ARG A 14 -2.41 16.66 -32.55
CA ARG A 14 -3.11 16.80 -33.84
C ARG A 14 -2.71 18.11 -34.52
N SER A 15 -2.76 18.12 -35.82
CA SER A 15 -2.46 19.32 -36.61
C SER A 15 -3.66 19.78 -37.42
N GLY A 16 -3.85 21.09 -37.52
CA GLY A 16 -4.92 21.74 -38.30
C GLY A 16 -4.61 23.21 -38.52
N ASN A 17 -4.95 23.73 -39.68
CA ASN A 17 -4.73 25.13 -40.04
C ASN A 17 -6.03 25.94 -39.92
N ILE A 18 -5.93 27.26 -39.92
CA ILE A 18 -7.11 28.14 -40.07
C ILE A 18 -7.84 27.72 -41.35
N GLY A 19 -9.15 27.50 -41.21
CA GLY A 19 -10.00 26.98 -42.30
C GLY A 19 -10.19 25.45 -42.26
N SER A 20 -9.39 24.68 -41.52
CA SER A 20 -9.58 23.23 -41.41
C SER A 20 -10.95 22.90 -40.79
N LEU A 21 -11.63 21.94 -41.39
CA LEU A 21 -12.94 21.48 -40.92
C LEU A 21 -12.80 20.50 -39.75
N TYR A 22 -13.74 20.59 -38.83
CA TYR A 22 -13.73 19.83 -37.58
C TYR A 22 -15.12 19.29 -37.23
N ASP A 23 -15.18 18.01 -36.84
CA ASP A 23 -16.38 17.44 -36.28
C ASP A 23 -16.25 17.32 -34.78
N ILE A 24 -16.99 18.14 -34.02
CA ILE A 24 -16.95 18.15 -32.57
C ILE A 24 -17.61 16.93 -31.95
N ARG A 25 -18.43 16.17 -32.68
CA ARG A 25 -19.09 14.96 -32.20
C ARG A 25 -18.09 13.87 -31.94
N THR A 26 -17.10 13.75 -32.85
CA THR A 26 -16.02 12.77 -32.81
C THR A 26 -14.69 13.37 -32.33
N ASP A 27 -14.64 14.70 -32.18
CA ASP A 27 -13.42 15.49 -31.90
C ASP A 27 -12.31 15.26 -32.94
N GLN A 28 -12.65 15.15 -34.23
CA GLN A 28 -11.68 14.86 -35.31
C GLN A 28 -11.74 15.93 -36.41
N PHE A 29 -10.58 16.08 -37.10
CA PHE A 29 -10.55 16.85 -38.33
C PHE A 29 -11.23 16.07 -39.46
N VAL A 30 -11.98 16.77 -40.29
CA VAL A 30 -12.67 16.25 -41.47
C VAL A 30 -11.96 16.73 -42.71
N MET A 31 -12.00 15.92 -43.76
CA MET A 31 -11.44 16.31 -45.06
C MET A 31 -12.08 17.61 -45.60
N GLY A 32 -11.26 18.53 -46.05
CA GLY A 32 -11.69 19.77 -46.62
C GLY A 32 -11.19 21.01 -45.88
N ASN A 33 -11.40 22.16 -46.49
CA ASN A 33 -11.03 23.45 -45.96
C ASN A 33 -12.16 24.45 -46.22
N LEU A 34 -12.38 25.42 -45.30
CA LEU A 34 -13.34 26.50 -45.47
C LEU A 34 -13.02 27.36 -46.69
N PHE A 35 -11.77 27.42 -47.09
CA PHE A 35 -11.28 28.29 -48.16
C PHE A 35 -10.86 27.47 -49.40
N ASN A 36 -11.12 28.04 -50.61
CA ASN A 36 -10.68 27.45 -51.87
C ASN A 36 -9.19 27.64 -52.11
N ASP A 37 -8.63 28.73 -51.61
CA ASP A 37 -7.23 29.13 -51.82
C ASP A 37 -6.55 29.52 -50.48
N VAL A 38 -5.24 29.69 -50.52
CA VAL A 38 -4.44 30.20 -49.42
C VAL A 38 -4.85 31.63 -49.10
N LEU A 39 -5.19 31.88 -47.84
CA LEU A 39 -5.57 33.22 -47.40
C LEU A 39 -4.38 34.17 -47.38
N PRO A 40 -4.54 35.39 -47.96
CA PRO A 40 -3.59 36.47 -47.82
C PRO A 40 -3.42 36.90 -46.36
N ASP A 41 -2.21 37.40 -46.03
CA ASP A 41 -1.85 37.84 -44.67
C ASP A 41 -2.83 38.81 -44.00
N PRO A 42 -3.48 39.79 -44.71
CA PRO A 42 -4.42 40.71 -44.07
C PRO A 42 -5.65 40.05 -43.41
N PHE A 43 -5.97 38.82 -43.78
CA PHE A 43 -7.10 38.10 -43.20
C PHE A 43 -6.73 37.31 -41.92
N ILE A 44 -5.42 37.22 -41.63
CA ILE A 44 -4.94 36.50 -40.43
C ILE A 44 -4.24 37.50 -39.51
N LYS A 45 -4.84 37.77 -38.37
CA LYS A 45 -4.20 38.56 -37.31
C LYS A 45 -3.22 37.67 -36.56
N ARG A 46 -1.96 38.09 -36.47
CA ARG A 46 -0.94 37.47 -35.66
C ARG A 46 -0.65 38.32 -34.42
N SER A 47 -0.72 37.71 -33.23
CA SER A 47 -0.48 38.36 -31.97
C SER A 47 0.56 37.60 -31.16
N ASP A 48 1.53 38.31 -30.57
CA ASP A 48 2.44 37.70 -29.62
C ASP A 48 1.74 37.47 -28.31
N CYS A 49 1.83 36.28 -27.77
CA CYS A 49 1.23 35.88 -26.49
C CYS A 49 2.19 35.05 -25.63
N ALA A 50 3.48 35.49 -25.63
CA ALA A 50 4.53 34.77 -24.91
C ALA A 50 4.19 34.56 -23.44
N ASN A 51 4.13 33.33 -23.03
CA ASN A 51 3.91 32.91 -21.64
C ASN A 51 4.57 31.55 -21.41
N VAL A 52 5.19 31.38 -20.25
CA VAL A 52 5.79 30.12 -19.84
C VAL A 52 5.18 29.68 -18.52
N SER A 53 4.80 28.44 -18.45
CA SER A 53 4.37 27.77 -17.20
C SER A 53 5.06 26.41 -17.07
N TYR A 54 5.35 26.01 -15.85
CA TYR A 54 5.93 24.72 -15.54
C TYR A 54 5.39 24.21 -14.22
N TRP A 55 5.26 22.89 -14.09
CA TRP A 55 4.83 22.22 -12.86
C TRP A 55 5.30 20.77 -12.84
N LEU A 56 5.29 20.17 -11.65
CA LEU A 56 5.57 18.76 -11.44
C LEU A 56 4.23 18.05 -11.17
N ASP A 57 3.94 17.02 -11.96
CA ASP A 57 2.77 16.18 -11.84
C ASP A 57 3.20 14.78 -11.37
N PHE A 58 2.67 14.31 -10.25
CA PHE A 58 2.99 12.99 -9.67
C PHE A 58 2.09 11.86 -10.21
N HIS A 59 1.21 12.15 -11.15
CA HIS A 59 0.28 11.19 -11.77
C HIS A 59 -0.53 10.37 -10.76
N SER A 60 -0.84 10.95 -9.62
CA SER A 60 -1.70 10.36 -8.60
C SER A 60 -3.15 10.28 -9.08
N SER A 61 -3.57 11.24 -9.91
CA SER A 61 -4.91 11.37 -10.45
C SER A 61 -4.89 11.85 -11.90
N GLN A 62 -5.58 11.15 -12.80
CA GLN A 62 -5.77 11.57 -14.18
C GLN A 62 -6.60 12.86 -14.27
N LYS A 63 -7.56 13.00 -13.36
CA LYS A 63 -8.40 14.20 -13.23
C LYS A 63 -7.56 15.45 -12.91
N GLU A 64 -6.59 15.35 -11.98
CA GLU A 64 -5.68 16.45 -11.67
C GLU A 64 -4.82 16.81 -12.88
N THR A 65 -4.27 15.83 -13.56
CA THR A 65 -3.48 16.04 -14.78
C THR A 65 -4.29 16.79 -15.84
N PHE A 66 -5.55 16.40 -16.07
CA PHE A 66 -6.43 17.09 -17.03
C PHE A 66 -6.76 18.51 -16.57
N ASN A 67 -6.98 18.74 -15.29
CA ASN A 67 -7.26 20.07 -14.73
C ASN A 67 -6.04 21.01 -14.86
N ASN A 68 -4.85 20.53 -14.53
CA ASN A 68 -3.60 21.29 -14.66
C ASN A 68 -3.32 21.72 -16.10
N LEU A 69 -3.82 20.96 -17.06
CA LEU A 69 -3.72 21.28 -18.47
C LEU A 69 -4.86 22.13 -19.01
N ASN A 70 -5.86 22.46 -18.19
CA ASN A 70 -7.07 23.16 -18.59
C ASN A 70 -7.78 22.48 -19.79
N ILE A 71 -7.84 21.11 -19.75
CA ILE A 71 -8.58 20.37 -20.78
C ILE A 71 -10.07 20.59 -20.54
N GLU A 72 -10.77 20.95 -21.60
CA GLU A 72 -12.21 21.23 -21.54
C GLU A 72 -13.00 19.92 -21.27
N ALA A 73 -14.11 20.03 -20.52
CA ALA A 73 -14.86 18.88 -19.98
C ALA A 73 -15.28 17.84 -21.06
N ASN A 74 -15.83 18.30 -22.18
CA ASN A 74 -16.23 17.36 -23.24
C ASN A 74 -15.03 16.70 -23.93
N LEU A 75 -13.89 17.39 -24.01
CA LEU A 75 -12.65 16.81 -24.54
C LEU A 75 -12.08 15.77 -23.58
N LYS A 76 -12.14 16.01 -22.26
CA LYS A 76 -11.75 15.02 -21.22
C LYS A 76 -12.53 13.72 -21.42
N LEU A 77 -13.84 13.83 -21.59
CA LEU A 77 -14.69 12.65 -21.78
C LEU A 77 -14.29 11.86 -23.03
N GLY A 78 -14.00 12.56 -24.14
CA GLY A 78 -13.49 11.92 -25.36
C GLY A 78 -12.13 11.22 -25.18
N LEU A 79 -11.25 11.78 -24.35
CA LEU A 79 -9.95 11.18 -24.01
C LEU A 79 -10.11 9.93 -23.13
N MET A 80 -10.95 9.99 -22.11
CA MET A 80 -11.23 8.88 -21.19
C MET A 80 -11.92 7.72 -21.90
N ALA A 81 -12.92 8.01 -22.73
CA ALA A 81 -13.61 7.02 -23.54
C ALA A 81 -12.73 6.43 -24.68
N GLY A 82 -11.53 6.97 -24.89
CA GLY A 82 -10.65 6.50 -25.96
C GLY A 82 -11.06 6.92 -27.39
N LEU A 83 -11.99 7.85 -27.50
CA LEU A 83 -12.43 8.42 -28.78
C LEU A 83 -11.27 9.16 -29.49
N LEU A 84 -10.37 9.73 -28.68
CA LEU A 84 -9.22 10.50 -29.16
C LEU A 84 -7.91 9.72 -29.00
N LYS A 85 -7.10 9.71 -30.04
CA LYS A 85 -5.72 9.26 -29.98
C LYS A 85 -4.83 10.42 -29.51
N VAL A 86 -4.04 10.17 -28.49
CA VAL A 86 -3.05 11.13 -27.98
C VAL A 86 -1.71 10.83 -28.64
N GLU A 87 -1.10 11.84 -29.26
CA GLU A 87 0.16 11.72 -29.97
C GLU A 87 1.18 12.77 -29.49
N GLY A 88 2.44 12.60 -29.89
CA GLY A 88 3.50 13.57 -29.62
C GLY A 88 3.76 13.75 -28.12
N SER A 89 3.95 15.01 -27.74
CA SER A 89 4.24 15.43 -26.36
C SER A 89 3.12 15.10 -25.37
N ALA A 90 1.88 14.96 -25.83
CA ALA A 90 0.73 14.72 -24.99
C ALA A 90 0.57 13.25 -24.53
N LYS A 91 1.45 12.33 -24.92
CA LYS A 91 1.40 10.92 -24.50
C LYS A 91 1.41 10.72 -23.00
N TYR A 92 2.02 11.63 -22.23
CA TYR A 92 2.04 11.56 -20.76
C TYR A 92 0.63 11.65 -20.12
N LEU A 93 -0.36 12.20 -20.83
CA LEU A 93 -1.76 12.27 -20.39
C LEU A 93 -2.41 10.91 -20.13
N LYS A 94 -1.89 9.87 -20.76
CA LYS A 94 -2.35 8.48 -20.60
C LYS A 94 -1.54 7.70 -19.58
N GLN A 95 -0.53 8.33 -18.98
CA GLN A 95 0.34 7.67 -18.02
C GLN A 95 -0.24 7.83 -16.63
N THR A 96 -0.54 6.70 -15.96
CA THR A 96 -0.93 6.63 -14.55
C THR A 96 0.07 5.74 -13.81
N LYS A 97 0.13 5.84 -12.48
CA LYS A 97 0.89 4.90 -11.66
C LYS A 97 0.30 3.50 -11.80
N THR A 98 1.13 2.52 -12.08
CA THR A 98 0.68 1.13 -12.29
C THR A 98 0.47 0.38 -10.99
N ASN A 99 1.19 0.75 -9.91
CA ASN A 99 1.09 0.17 -8.58
C ASN A 99 1.46 1.22 -7.52
N SER A 100 1.21 0.91 -6.24
CA SER A 100 1.47 1.82 -5.12
C SER A 100 2.96 2.01 -4.81
N HIS A 101 3.82 1.13 -5.32
CA HIS A 101 5.27 1.17 -5.14
C HIS A 101 5.99 1.89 -6.27
N THR A 102 5.26 2.49 -7.21
CA THR A 102 5.84 3.26 -8.30
C THR A 102 5.93 4.75 -7.94
N VAL A 103 7.16 5.26 -7.87
CA VAL A 103 7.41 6.70 -7.98
C VAL A 103 7.27 7.05 -9.46
N ARG A 104 6.36 7.95 -9.78
CA ARG A 104 6.24 8.52 -11.13
C ARG A 104 5.90 9.99 -11.00
N ALA A 105 6.76 10.82 -11.57
CA ALA A 105 6.57 12.26 -11.62
C ALA A 105 6.93 12.77 -13.02
N THR A 106 6.14 13.69 -13.56
CA THR A 106 6.44 14.35 -14.83
C THR A 106 6.62 15.83 -14.59
N PHE A 107 7.79 16.34 -14.94
CA PHE A 107 8.03 17.78 -14.99
C PHE A 107 7.58 18.29 -16.36
N ILE A 108 6.59 19.17 -16.35
CA ILE A 108 5.95 19.70 -17.55
C ILE A 108 6.35 21.15 -17.70
N TYR A 109 6.83 21.49 -18.90
CA TYR A 109 7.16 22.85 -19.32
C TYR A 109 6.28 23.19 -20.52
N ARG A 110 5.51 24.26 -20.43
CA ARG A 110 4.66 24.79 -21.48
C ARG A 110 5.08 26.22 -21.82
N ALA A 111 5.42 26.45 -23.08
CA ALA A 111 5.63 27.78 -23.61
C ALA A 111 4.55 28.11 -24.64
N LYS A 112 3.86 29.22 -24.49
CA LYS A 112 3.02 29.82 -25.53
C LYS A 112 3.87 30.88 -26.23
N THR A 113 3.65 31.08 -27.53
CA THR A 113 4.45 32.01 -28.34
C THR A 113 3.55 33.01 -29.06
N LYS A 114 2.73 32.53 -29.98
CA LYS A 114 1.89 33.34 -30.87
C LYS A 114 0.46 32.81 -30.90
N GLN A 115 -0.45 33.70 -31.27
CA GLN A 115 -1.83 33.35 -31.62
C GLN A 115 -2.12 33.89 -33.00
N GLU A 116 -2.73 33.07 -33.84
CA GLU A 116 -3.24 33.44 -35.14
C GLU A 116 -4.77 33.37 -35.14
N ASP A 117 -5.43 34.42 -35.56
CA ASP A 117 -6.89 34.53 -35.59
C ASP A 117 -7.37 34.97 -36.96
N LEU A 118 -8.42 34.34 -37.47
CA LEU A 118 -9.11 34.73 -38.69
C LEU A 118 -9.90 36.02 -38.45
N GLN A 119 -9.68 37.01 -39.30
CA GLN A 119 -10.42 38.28 -39.26
C GLN A 119 -11.71 38.14 -40.09
N VAL A 120 -12.74 37.47 -39.54
CA VAL A 120 -14.01 37.13 -40.22
C VAL A 120 -14.75 38.34 -40.78
N SER A 121 -14.62 39.51 -40.14
CA SER A 121 -15.30 40.77 -40.53
C SER A 121 -14.56 41.53 -41.66
N THR A 122 -13.41 41.06 -42.13
CA THR A 122 -12.62 41.74 -43.13
C THR A 122 -13.30 41.64 -44.52
N LYS A 123 -13.48 42.81 -45.19
CA LYS A 123 -14.05 42.84 -46.52
C LYS A 123 -13.23 42.01 -47.50
N GLY A 124 -13.91 41.27 -48.36
CA GLY A 124 -13.27 40.42 -49.39
C GLY A 124 -13.00 39.00 -48.91
N LEU A 125 -13.06 38.69 -47.61
CA LEU A 125 -12.84 37.33 -47.13
C LEU A 125 -13.86 36.35 -47.71
N GLN A 126 -15.08 36.76 -48.01
CA GLN A 126 -16.16 35.93 -48.53
C GLN A 126 -15.81 35.32 -49.93
N GLU A 127 -14.95 35.99 -50.70
CA GLU A 127 -14.52 35.54 -52.03
C GLU A 127 -13.66 34.27 -51.96
N TYR A 128 -13.06 34.00 -50.78
CA TYR A 128 -12.23 32.87 -50.57
C TYR A 128 -13.02 31.65 -50.02
N PHE A 129 -14.28 31.82 -49.62
CA PHE A 129 -15.03 30.69 -49.07
C PHE A 129 -15.42 29.66 -50.11
N SER A 130 -15.29 28.39 -49.73
CA SER A 130 -15.79 27.25 -50.50
C SER A 130 -17.28 27.04 -50.21
N SER A 131 -18.15 27.24 -51.19
CA SER A 131 -19.60 26.97 -51.02
C SER A 131 -19.90 25.52 -50.65
N HIS A 132 -19.08 24.57 -51.11
CA HIS A 132 -19.25 23.14 -50.85
C HIS A 132 -19.08 22.77 -49.35
N VAL A 133 -18.39 23.61 -48.56
CA VAL A 133 -18.19 23.34 -47.12
C VAL A 133 -19.49 23.39 -46.35
N PHE A 134 -20.39 24.27 -46.72
CA PHE A 134 -21.70 24.38 -46.07
C PHE A 134 -22.68 23.25 -46.43
N GLU A 135 -22.31 22.42 -47.42
CA GLU A 135 -23.00 21.20 -47.82
C GLU A 135 -22.31 19.94 -47.21
N ASN A 136 -21.16 20.12 -46.58
CA ASN A 136 -20.44 19.01 -45.96
C ASN A 136 -21.13 18.51 -44.72
N PHE A 137 -21.63 17.30 -44.73
CA PHE A 137 -22.43 16.71 -43.67
C PHE A 137 -21.56 16.17 -42.50
N ASP A 138 -20.24 16.05 -42.68
CA ASP A 138 -19.36 15.47 -41.67
C ASP A 138 -18.74 16.54 -40.75
N ALA A 139 -18.62 17.78 -41.22
CA ALA A 139 -18.10 18.88 -40.41
C ALA A 139 -19.19 19.61 -39.65
N THR A 140 -18.88 20.02 -38.42
CA THR A 140 -19.73 20.85 -37.55
C THR A 140 -19.12 22.22 -37.30
N HIS A 141 -17.82 22.30 -37.24
CA HIS A 141 -17.02 23.49 -36.91
C HIS A 141 -15.86 23.69 -37.88
N VAL A 142 -15.26 24.86 -37.78
CA VAL A 142 -14.06 25.23 -38.52
C VAL A 142 -13.05 25.89 -37.58
N VAL A 143 -11.79 25.69 -37.82
CA VAL A 143 -10.69 26.37 -37.11
C VAL A 143 -10.62 27.82 -37.58
N ILE A 144 -10.84 28.74 -36.66
CA ILE A 144 -10.70 30.18 -36.93
C ILE A 144 -9.54 30.82 -36.19
N GLY A 145 -8.89 30.07 -35.31
CA GLY A 145 -7.69 30.51 -34.63
C GLY A 145 -6.83 29.36 -34.12
N VAL A 146 -5.54 29.64 -33.97
CA VAL A 146 -4.54 28.66 -33.49
C VAL A 146 -3.63 29.36 -32.46
N LYS A 147 -3.50 28.75 -31.30
CA LYS A 147 -2.50 29.14 -30.27
C LYS A 147 -1.29 28.25 -30.43
N TRP A 148 -0.11 28.85 -30.59
CA TRP A 148 1.16 28.21 -30.86
C TRP A 148 2.08 28.20 -29.64
N GLY A 149 3.04 27.26 -29.64
CA GLY A 149 4.03 27.15 -28.59
C GLY A 149 4.74 25.80 -28.58
N ALA A 150 5.08 25.30 -27.38
CA ALA A 150 5.58 23.96 -27.19
C ALA A 150 5.23 23.43 -25.81
N ASN A 151 4.92 22.15 -25.75
CA ASN A 151 4.89 21.38 -24.50
C ASN A 151 6.12 20.47 -24.48
N VAL A 152 6.77 20.39 -23.31
CA VAL A 152 7.90 19.50 -23.09
C VAL A 152 7.66 18.80 -21.74
N ALA A 153 7.78 17.49 -21.72
CA ALA A 153 7.53 16.67 -20.54
C ALA A 153 8.67 15.68 -20.32
N ALA A 154 9.25 15.68 -19.13
CA ALA A 154 10.19 14.67 -18.69
C ALA A 154 9.56 13.86 -17.56
N THR A 155 9.36 12.57 -17.76
CA THR A 155 8.81 11.65 -16.79
C THR A 155 9.94 10.88 -16.09
N PHE A 156 9.93 10.91 -14.77
CA PHE A 156 10.82 10.20 -13.87
C PHE A 156 10.07 9.02 -13.28
N GLU A 157 10.65 7.83 -13.36
CA GLU A 157 9.99 6.61 -12.90
C GLU A 157 10.98 5.69 -12.16
N ARG A 158 10.51 5.12 -11.05
CA ARG A 158 11.23 4.08 -10.29
C ARG A 158 10.22 3.22 -9.53
N ILE A 159 10.46 1.91 -9.50
CA ILE A 159 9.76 0.98 -8.60
C ILE A 159 10.60 0.85 -7.33
N VAL A 160 9.98 0.99 -6.17
CA VAL A 160 10.61 0.87 -4.84
C VAL A 160 10.03 -0.31 -4.07
N GLU A 161 10.75 -0.80 -3.07
CA GLU A 161 10.32 -1.97 -2.31
C GLU A 161 9.27 -1.64 -1.24
N LYS A 162 9.27 -0.40 -0.73
CA LYS A 162 8.38 0.05 0.35
C LYS A 162 7.61 1.29 -0.04
N HIS A 163 6.37 1.38 0.41
CA HIS A 163 5.51 2.54 0.15
C HIS A 163 6.10 3.84 0.73
N ASP A 164 6.67 3.82 1.94
CA ASP A 164 7.30 4.98 2.58
C ASP A 164 8.44 5.58 1.74
N ASP A 165 9.11 4.74 0.92
CA ASP A 165 10.13 5.21 -0.02
C ASP A 165 9.53 6.00 -1.19
N VAL A 166 8.28 5.74 -1.59
CA VAL A 166 7.57 6.51 -2.64
C VAL A 166 7.44 7.97 -2.20
N GLU A 167 6.80 8.20 -1.05
CA GLU A 167 6.58 9.55 -0.51
C GLU A 167 7.90 10.30 -0.28
N ARG A 168 8.92 9.60 0.23
CA ARG A 168 10.25 10.18 0.47
C ARG A 168 10.91 10.62 -0.84
N ILE A 169 10.84 9.81 -1.90
CA ILE A 169 11.46 10.14 -3.20
C ILE A 169 10.64 11.21 -3.92
N GLU A 170 9.31 11.17 -3.86
CA GLU A 170 8.45 12.22 -4.40
C GLU A 170 8.69 13.57 -3.72
N GLY A 171 8.81 13.59 -2.40
CA GLY A 171 9.18 14.78 -1.65
C GLY A 171 10.57 15.33 -2.04
N LYS A 172 11.55 14.45 -2.27
CA LYS A 172 12.89 14.84 -2.76
C LYS A 172 12.82 15.42 -4.18
N LEU A 173 12.04 14.81 -5.09
CA LEU A 173 11.81 15.32 -6.44
C LEU A 173 11.16 16.72 -6.39
N ALA A 174 10.08 16.88 -5.62
CA ALA A 174 9.40 18.16 -5.46
C ALA A 174 10.34 19.25 -4.96
N ALA A 175 11.15 18.97 -3.93
CA ALA A 175 12.12 19.90 -3.40
C ALA A 175 13.24 20.25 -4.40
N THR A 176 13.66 19.28 -5.21
CA THR A 176 14.69 19.45 -6.24
C THR A 176 14.19 20.36 -7.36
N PHE A 177 12.99 20.11 -7.88
CA PHE A 177 12.40 20.92 -8.93
C PHE A 177 11.98 22.31 -8.44
N ALA A 178 11.53 22.45 -7.20
CA ALA A 178 11.25 23.76 -6.61
C ALA A 178 12.52 24.64 -6.55
N LYS A 179 13.66 24.06 -6.20
CA LYS A 179 14.96 24.79 -6.22
C LYS A 179 15.44 25.07 -7.64
N ALA A 180 15.26 24.14 -8.57
CA ALA A 180 15.63 24.28 -9.97
C ALA A 180 14.91 25.45 -10.63
N THR A 181 13.62 25.66 -10.32
CA THR A 181 12.82 26.75 -10.86
C THR A 181 13.29 28.13 -10.42
N PHE A 182 13.87 28.26 -9.21
CA PHE A 182 14.52 29.48 -8.76
C PHE A 182 15.89 29.71 -9.42
N SER A 183 16.54 28.66 -9.94
CA SER A 183 17.90 28.72 -10.51
C SER A 183 17.93 28.88 -12.04
N ILE A 184 16.79 28.89 -12.74
CA ILE A 184 16.71 29.11 -14.20
C ILE A 184 17.27 30.51 -14.61
N SER A 185 17.48 31.41 -13.65
CA SER A 185 18.05 32.74 -13.86
C SER A 185 19.57 32.87 -13.59
N GLY A 186 20.29 31.77 -13.34
CA GLY A 186 21.73 31.83 -13.05
C GLY A 186 22.43 30.47 -13.28
N ASP A 187 23.75 30.45 -13.36
CA ASP A 187 24.63 29.28 -13.60
C ASP A 187 24.49 28.11 -12.58
N GLY A 188 23.32 27.91 -12.03
CA GLY A 188 23.04 27.01 -10.92
C GLY A 188 22.94 25.56 -11.31
N LYS A 189 24.04 24.81 -11.27
CA LYS A 189 23.99 23.35 -11.11
C LYS A 189 23.33 23.01 -9.79
N LEU A 190 22.37 22.10 -9.83
CA LEU A 190 21.70 21.60 -8.63
C LEU A 190 22.73 20.90 -7.74
N LYS A 191 22.86 21.36 -6.48
CA LYS A 191 23.74 20.72 -5.50
C LYS A 191 22.91 19.69 -4.72
N TYR A 192 23.30 18.43 -4.85
CA TYR A 192 22.75 17.29 -4.11
C TYR A 192 23.71 16.85 -3.02
N ASN A 193 23.19 16.35 -1.89
CA ASN A 193 23.98 15.52 -0.99
C ASN A 193 24.08 14.09 -1.58
N ASP A 194 25.01 13.27 -1.07
CA ASP A 194 25.27 11.94 -1.63
C ASP A 194 24.05 11.01 -1.58
N GLU A 195 23.24 11.12 -0.55
CA GLU A 195 21.99 10.33 -0.41
C GLU A 195 20.91 10.75 -1.42
N GLN A 196 20.73 12.05 -1.62
CA GLN A 196 19.81 12.58 -2.62
C GLN A 196 20.24 12.18 -4.03
N LYS A 197 21.54 12.20 -4.29
CA LYS A 197 22.11 11.82 -5.56
C LYS A 197 21.83 10.36 -5.90
N ALA A 198 22.06 9.44 -4.96
CA ALA A 198 21.81 8.02 -5.15
C ALA A 198 20.33 7.71 -5.46
N ASP A 199 19.40 8.37 -4.76
CA ASP A 199 17.96 8.19 -5.00
C ASP A 199 17.53 8.71 -6.39
N LEU A 200 18.08 9.84 -6.82
CA LEU A 200 17.70 10.51 -8.06
C LEU A 200 18.40 9.90 -9.29
N GLU A 201 19.63 9.41 -9.16
CA GLU A 201 20.38 8.75 -10.25
C GLU A 201 19.76 7.39 -10.64
N SER A 202 18.99 6.76 -9.75
CA SER A 202 18.32 5.50 -10.02
C SER A 202 16.96 5.63 -10.75
N LEU A 203 16.51 6.87 -11.00
CA LEU A 203 15.28 7.13 -11.74
C LEU A 203 15.46 6.89 -13.24
N ARG A 204 14.52 6.16 -13.84
CA ARG A 204 14.42 6.07 -15.30
C ARG A 204 13.75 7.34 -15.83
N ILE A 205 14.41 8.00 -16.78
CA ILE A 205 13.90 9.22 -17.39
C ILE A 205 13.39 8.90 -18.79
N SER A 206 12.16 9.33 -19.08
CA SER A 206 11.61 9.38 -20.43
C SER A 206 11.24 10.81 -20.79
N PHE A 207 11.57 11.22 -22.00
CA PHE A 207 11.34 12.58 -22.48
C PHE A 207 10.35 12.56 -23.65
N SER A 208 9.42 13.49 -23.65
CA SER A 208 8.51 13.76 -24.78
C SER A 208 8.33 15.27 -24.93
N GLY A 209 8.38 15.76 -26.16
CA GLY A 209 8.30 17.21 -26.38
C GLY A 209 7.96 17.57 -27.81
N ASP A 210 7.48 18.80 -27.99
CA ASP A 210 7.17 19.42 -29.24
C ASP A 210 8.43 20.10 -29.88
N VAL A 211 9.59 19.81 -29.32
CA VAL A 211 10.90 20.32 -29.75
C VAL A 211 11.83 19.17 -30.12
N LEU A 212 12.76 19.42 -31.02
CA LEU A 212 13.82 18.49 -31.40
C LEU A 212 14.98 18.61 -30.42
N ILE A 213 15.37 17.50 -29.82
CA ILE A 213 16.56 17.41 -28.94
C ILE A 213 17.61 16.53 -29.62
N GLU A 214 18.88 16.93 -29.53
CA GLU A 214 20.00 16.18 -30.10
C GLU A 214 20.30 14.93 -29.30
N ASP A 215 20.31 15.05 -27.93
CA ASP A 215 20.56 13.96 -27.01
C ASP A 215 19.44 13.82 -25.96
N CYS A 216 19.01 12.59 -25.72
CA CYS A 216 18.04 12.31 -24.65
C CYS A 216 18.69 12.49 -23.27
N PRO A 217 18.11 13.34 -22.41
CA PRO A 217 18.63 13.56 -21.07
C PRO A 217 18.50 12.27 -20.20
N ARG A 218 19.58 11.92 -19.50
CA ARG A 218 19.64 10.74 -18.62
C ARG A 218 19.71 11.10 -17.14
N THR A 219 19.83 12.40 -16.84
CA THR A 219 19.90 12.94 -15.49
C THR A 219 18.93 14.10 -15.33
N ILE A 220 18.59 14.44 -14.10
CA ILE A 220 17.74 15.61 -13.82
C ILE A 220 18.42 16.89 -14.32
N ASP A 221 19.72 17.03 -14.11
CA ASP A 221 20.49 18.19 -14.62
C ASP A 221 20.40 18.28 -16.15
N GLY A 222 20.53 17.15 -16.85
CA GLY A 222 20.37 17.10 -18.30
C GLY A 222 18.94 17.50 -18.75
N VAL A 223 17.91 17.14 -18.01
CA VAL A 223 16.53 17.59 -18.25
C VAL A 223 16.44 19.12 -18.09
N MET A 224 17.05 19.67 -17.04
CA MET A 224 17.03 21.12 -16.81
C MET A 224 17.82 21.89 -17.89
N GLU A 225 18.92 21.35 -18.40
CA GLU A 225 19.66 21.93 -19.52
C GLU A 225 18.82 21.95 -20.82
N VAL A 226 18.05 20.88 -21.09
CA VAL A 226 17.09 20.85 -22.21
C VAL A 226 16.05 21.95 -22.05
N TYR A 227 15.44 22.07 -20.86
CA TYR A 227 14.41 23.09 -20.64
C TYR A 227 14.91 24.53 -20.77
N GLN A 228 16.14 24.82 -20.40
CA GLN A 228 16.77 26.13 -20.64
C GLN A 228 16.92 26.43 -22.14
N LYS A 229 17.08 25.41 -22.97
CA LYS A 229 17.24 25.54 -24.43
C LYS A 229 15.89 25.56 -25.20
N VAL A 230 14.78 25.16 -24.55
CA VAL A 230 13.45 25.12 -25.20
C VAL A 230 13.08 26.41 -25.93
N PRO A 231 13.25 27.62 -25.33
CA PRO A 231 12.92 28.87 -26.02
C PRO A 231 13.70 29.07 -27.34
N SER A 232 14.99 28.65 -27.38
CA SER A 232 15.78 28.73 -28.62
C SER A 232 15.36 27.66 -29.64
N MET A 233 15.00 26.46 -29.18
CA MET A 233 14.51 25.39 -30.02
C MET A 233 13.16 25.76 -30.69
N ILE A 234 12.26 26.40 -29.97
CA ILE A 234 10.99 26.90 -30.53
C ILE A 234 11.23 27.89 -31.65
N LYS A 235 12.24 28.75 -31.55
CA LYS A 235 12.56 29.76 -32.57
C LYS A 235 12.91 29.13 -33.94
N SER A 236 13.38 27.90 -33.96
CA SER A 236 13.70 27.15 -35.17
C SER A 236 12.52 26.40 -35.80
N LEU A 237 11.36 26.38 -35.13
CA LEU A 237 10.17 25.63 -35.54
C LEU A 237 9.06 26.56 -36.07
N ASN A 238 8.54 26.29 -37.28
CA ASN A 238 7.40 27.00 -37.85
C ASN A 238 7.51 28.53 -37.77
N ASP A 239 8.61 29.09 -38.23
CA ASP A 239 8.91 30.54 -38.19
C ASP A 239 8.86 31.14 -36.79
N GLY A 240 9.35 30.39 -35.78
CA GLY A 240 9.37 30.80 -34.40
C GLY A 240 8.03 30.68 -33.67
N LYS A 241 7.03 30.07 -34.27
CA LYS A 241 5.72 29.81 -33.67
C LYS A 241 5.76 28.58 -32.73
N GLY A 242 6.56 27.59 -33.04
CA GLY A 242 6.55 26.28 -32.37
C GLY A 242 5.50 25.35 -32.95
N GLN A 243 4.86 24.53 -32.12
CA GLN A 243 3.77 23.63 -32.50
C GLN A 243 2.40 24.18 -32.09
N GLN A 244 1.35 23.63 -32.67
CA GLN A 244 -0.03 23.98 -32.36
C GLN A 244 -0.41 23.41 -30.98
N LEU A 245 -0.88 24.28 -30.09
CA LEU A 245 -1.29 23.89 -28.72
C LEU A 245 -2.80 23.83 -28.56
N THR A 246 -3.53 24.78 -29.21
CA THR A 246 -4.97 24.91 -29.05
C THR A 246 -5.59 25.45 -30.33
N PHE A 247 -6.69 24.85 -30.75
CA PHE A 247 -7.54 25.35 -31.82
C PHE A 247 -8.71 26.15 -31.25
N ILE A 248 -9.03 27.27 -31.91
CA ILE A 248 -10.24 28.04 -31.65
C ILE A 248 -11.22 27.68 -32.75
N LEU A 249 -12.32 27.05 -32.39
CA LEU A 249 -13.35 26.53 -33.27
C LEU A 249 -14.58 27.45 -33.26
N CYS A 250 -15.11 27.68 -34.47
CA CYS A 250 -16.39 28.36 -34.67
C CYS A 250 -17.36 27.40 -35.40
N SER A 251 -18.63 27.38 -35.01
CA SER A 251 -19.59 26.53 -35.70
C SER A 251 -19.77 26.98 -37.16
N LEU A 252 -19.89 26.03 -38.09
CA LEU A 252 -20.17 26.36 -39.48
C LEU A 252 -21.49 27.12 -39.63
N LYS A 253 -22.47 26.89 -38.76
CA LYS A 253 -23.72 27.66 -38.70
C LYS A 253 -23.45 29.15 -38.44
N GLN A 254 -22.62 29.46 -37.44
CA GLN A 254 -22.28 30.86 -37.09
C GLN A 254 -21.50 31.54 -38.22
N ILE A 255 -20.58 30.80 -38.89
CA ILE A 255 -19.89 31.34 -40.09
C ILE A 255 -20.87 31.61 -41.22
N ALA A 256 -21.80 30.69 -41.51
CA ALA A 256 -22.81 30.87 -42.52
C ALA A 256 -23.70 32.10 -42.25
N GLU A 257 -24.15 32.29 -41.00
CA GLU A 257 -24.93 33.44 -40.55
C GLU A 257 -24.15 34.77 -40.74
N MET A 258 -22.87 34.78 -40.35
CA MET A 258 -22.01 35.97 -40.47
C MET A 258 -21.74 36.36 -41.94
N THR A 259 -21.65 35.35 -42.82
CA THR A 259 -21.26 35.52 -44.21
C THR A 259 -22.45 35.53 -45.18
N LYS A 260 -23.69 35.35 -44.67
CA LYS A 260 -24.92 35.25 -45.46
C LYS A 260 -24.95 34.12 -46.49
N PHE A 261 -24.20 33.01 -46.21
CA PHE A 261 -24.32 31.81 -47.00
C PHE A 261 -25.54 31.00 -46.54
N GLU A 262 -26.32 30.45 -47.45
CA GLU A 262 -27.39 29.51 -47.13
C GLU A 262 -26.77 28.15 -46.69
N GLN A 263 -27.02 27.77 -45.44
CA GLN A 263 -26.69 26.43 -44.98
C GLN A 263 -27.89 25.50 -45.17
N LYS A 264 -27.77 24.53 -46.05
CA LYS A 264 -28.86 23.62 -46.42
C LYS A 264 -29.28 22.68 -45.28
N MET A 265 -28.37 22.36 -44.32
CA MET A 265 -28.69 21.58 -43.17
C MET A 265 -27.85 22.01 -41.94
N THR A 266 -28.53 22.28 -40.85
CA THR A 266 -27.89 22.54 -39.55
C THR A 266 -27.85 21.23 -38.78
N ARG A 267 -26.65 20.73 -38.48
CA ARG A 267 -26.52 19.62 -37.53
C ARG A 267 -26.60 20.16 -36.10
N MET A 268 -27.47 19.59 -35.32
CA MET A 268 -27.52 19.86 -33.90
C MET A 268 -26.34 19.15 -33.25
N VAL A 269 -25.58 19.88 -32.47
CA VAL A 269 -24.54 19.35 -31.60
C VAL A 269 -25.01 19.57 -30.16
N LYS A 270 -25.08 18.50 -29.40
CA LYS A 270 -25.44 18.51 -27.99
C LYS A 270 -24.17 18.24 -27.16
N GLU A 271 -23.83 19.13 -26.27
CA GLU A 271 -22.73 18.88 -25.34
C GLU A 271 -23.23 18.07 -24.14
N VAL A 272 -22.39 17.16 -23.63
CA VAL A 272 -22.69 16.43 -22.38
C VAL A 272 -22.51 17.37 -21.20
N SER A 273 -23.41 17.30 -20.25
CA SER A 273 -23.39 18.15 -19.07
C SER A 273 -22.13 17.91 -18.21
N VAL A 274 -21.56 18.99 -17.67
CA VAL A 274 -20.34 18.93 -16.83
C VAL A 274 -20.52 18.00 -15.63
N GLN A 275 -21.74 17.88 -15.11
CA GLN A 275 -22.05 17.00 -14.00
C GLN A 275 -21.83 15.53 -14.38
N ILE A 276 -22.27 15.12 -15.56
CA ILE A 276 -22.07 13.75 -16.07
C ILE A 276 -20.57 13.50 -16.31
N VAL A 277 -19.87 14.46 -16.93
CA VAL A 277 -18.43 14.35 -17.16
C VAL A 277 -17.70 14.13 -15.84
N ASN A 278 -17.99 14.89 -14.78
CA ASN A 278 -17.35 14.73 -13.46
C ASN A 278 -17.66 13.36 -12.84
N ARG A 279 -18.86 12.81 -13.02
CA ARG A 279 -19.21 11.48 -12.53
C ARG A 279 -18.40 10.39 -13.25
N ILE A 280 -18.24 10.52 -14.56
CA ILE A 280 -17.43 9.58 -15.37
C ILE A 280 -15.93 9.71 -14.99
N GLU A 281 -15.43 10.94 -14.80
CA GLU A 281 -14.05 11.13 -14.27
C GLU A 281 -13.84 10.34 -12.96
N ASN A 282 -14.79 10.42 -12.03
CA ASN A 282 -14.68 9.69 -10.77
C ASN A 282 -14.70 8.16 -10.96
N ILE A 283 -15.49 7.64 -11.91
CA ILE A 283 -15.46 6.21 -12.27
C ILE A 283 -14.08 5.79 -12.78
N PHE A 284 -13.47 6.57 -13.68
CA PHE A 284 -12.14 6.24 -14.19
C PHE A 284 -11.05 6.36 -13.11
N GLU A 285 -11.15 7.32 -12.19
CA GLU A 285 -10.25 7.38 -11.03
C GLU A 285 -10.39 6.14 -10.15
N GLN A 286 -11.63 5.76 -9.81
CA GLN A 286 -11.91 4.54 -9.07
C GLN A 286 -11.32 3.29 -9.78
N MET A 287 -11.54 3.16 -11.08
CA MET A 287 -10.99 2.06 -11.86
C MET A 287 -9.44 2.03 -11.83
N ASN A 288 -8.79 3.18 -11.91
CA ASN A 288 -7.33 3.27 -11.79
C ASN A 288 -6.85 2.81 -10.41
N ASP A 289 -7.58 3.15 -9.35
CA ASP A 289 -7.26 2.72 -7.99
C ASP A 289 -7.43 1.20 -7.82
N GLU A 290 -8.52 0.64 -8.35
CA GLU A 290 -8.77 -0.80 -8.31
C GLU A 290 -7.75 -1.59 -9.14
N GLN A 291 -7.36 -1.09 -10.31
CA GLN A 291 -6.31 -1.69 -11.11
C GLN A 291 -4.97 -1.69 -10.36
N ARG A 292 -4.65 -0.60 -9.63
CA ARG A 292 -3.45 -0.53 -8.78
C ARG A 292 -3.47 -1.60 -7.69
N LYS A 293 -4.60 -1.78 -6.98
CA LYS A 293 -4.76 -2.83 -5.96
C LYS A 293 -4.47 -4.23 -6.52
N LEU A 294 -4.99 -4.53 -7.72
CA LEU A 294 -4.73 -5.81 -8.41
C LEU A 294 -3.25 -5.97 -8.80
N ASN A 295 -2.63 -4.92 -9.32
CA ASN A 295 -1.21 -4.92 -9.65
C ASN A 295 -0.34 -5.10 -8.41
N ASP A 296 -0.63 -4.38 -7.32
CA ASP A 296 0.06 -4.51 -6.03
C ASP A 296 0.00 -5.95 -5.51
N PHE A 297 -1.20 -6.55 -5.59
CA PHE A 297 -1.37 -7.94 -5.18
C PHE A 297 -0.56 -8.90 -6.07
N LEU A 298 -0.58 -8.69 -7.38
CA LEU A 298 0.23 -9.50 -8.31
C LEU A 298 1.74 -9.32 -8.06
N ASP A 299 2.21 -8.11 -7.85
CA ASP A 299 3.62 -7.82 -7.58
C ASP A 299 4.07 -8.40 -6.23
N GLU A 300 3.21 -8.41 -5.23
CA GLU A 300 3.48 -9.03 -3.92
C GLU A 300 3.69 -10.56 -4.03
N ILE A 301 2.85 -11.24 -4.83
CA ILE A 301 2.92 -12.71 -4.98
C ILE A 301 3.96 -13.16 -6.00
N LYS A 302 4.31 -12.35 -6.97
CA LYS A 302 5.21 -12.67 -8.10
C LYS A 302 6.59 -13.22 -7.67
N PRO A 303 7.30 -12.65 -6.67
CA PRO A 303 8.56 -13.20 -6.17
C PRO A 303 8.43 -14.58 -5.52
N TRP A 304 7.20 -14.98 -5.16
CA TRP A 304 6.86 -16.23 -4.48
C TRP A 304 6.19 -17.26 -5.39
N LYS A 305 6.12 -16.98 -6.69
CA LYS A 305 5.42 -17.81 -7.68
C LYS A 305 5.78 -19.29 -7.64
N GLU A 306 7.04 -19.60 -7.34
CA GLU A 306 7.53 -21.00 -7.28
C GLU A 306 7.15 -21.70 -5.96
N PHE A 307 6.75 -20.92 -4.93
CA PHE A 307 6.43 -21.38 -3.58
C PHE A 307 4.93 -21.31 -3.27
N LEU A 308 4.12 -21.00 -4.27
CA LEU A 308 2.66 -20.95 -4.16
C LEU A 308 2.03 -21.83 -5.23
N PRO A 309 0.82 -22.39 -4.99
CA PRO A 309 0.09 -23.12 -6.00
C PRO A 309 -0.07 -22.27 -7.28
N ARG A 310 0.28 -22.85 -8.42
CA ARG A 310 0.22 -22.15 -9.71
C ARG A 310 -1.15 -21.54 -9.98
N GLN A 311 -2.22 -22.25 -9.64
CA GLN A 311 -3.58 -21.78 -9.81
C GLN A 311 -3.89 -20.46 -9.08
N TRP A 312 -3.25 -20.18 -7.95
CA TRP A 312 -3.44 -18.94 -7.22
C TRP A 312 -2.82 -17.75 -7.96
N PHE A 313 -1.62 -17.93 -8.49
CA PHE A 313 -0.96 -16.93 -9.31
C PHE A 313 -1.74 -16.66 -10.60
N ASP A 314 -2.16 -17.75 -11.29
CA ASP A 314 -2.89 -17.66 -12.54
C ASP A 314 -4.28 -17.01 -12.35
N SER A 315 -4.96 -17.24 -11.22
CA SER A 315 -6.23 -16.58 -10.84
C SER A 315 -6.11 -15.07 -10.74
N VAL A 316 -5.09 -14.57 -10.03
CA VAL A 316 -4.86 -13.12 -9.89
C VAL A 316 -4.50 -12.49 -11.23
N LYS A 317 -3.64 -13.16 -12.01
CA LYS A 317 -3.28 -12.70 -13.35
C LYS A 317 -4.48 -12.66 -14.29
N GLN A 318 -5.36 -13.67 -14.22
CA GLN A 318 -6.58 -13.71 -15.03
C GLN A 318 -7.53 -12.58 -14.65
N LYS A 319 -7.76 -12.33 -13.35
CA LYS A 319 -8.61 -11.22 -12.89
C LYS A 319 -8.12 -9.87 -13.43
N LEU A 320 -6.80 -9.64 -13.44
CA LEU A 320 -6.22 -8.42 -14.01
C LEU A 320 -6.44 -8.34 -15.53
N SER A 321 -6.32 -9.47 -16.25
CA SER A 321 -6.63 -9.53 -17.67
C SER A 321 -8.10 -9.21 -17.97
N ASP A 322 -9.00 -9.84 -17.21
CA ASP A 322 -10.44 -9.63 -17.33
C ASP A 322 -10.80 -8.16 -17.04
N PHE A 323 -10.18 -7.57 -16.02
CA PHE A 323 -10.34 -6.16 -15.70
C PHE A 323 -9.98 -5.27 -16.91
N ASN A 324 -8.82 -5.50 -17.54
CA ASN A 324 -8.39 -4.72 -18.69
C ASN A 324 -9.34 -4.87 -19.89
N ASP A 325 -9.85 -6.08 -20.09
CA ASP A 325 -10.80 -6.36 -21.19
C ASP A 325 -12.16 -5.68 -20.95
N GLU A 326 -12.65 -5.69 -19.71
CA GLU A 326 -13.90 -5.01 -19.33
C GLU A 326 -13.75 -3.48 -19.36
N GLU A 327 -12.60 -2.94 -18.95
CA GLU A 327 -12.28 -1.53 -19.10
C GLU A 327 -12.34 -1.09 -20.59
N LEU A 328 -11.76 -1.91 -21.47
CA LEU A 328 -11.81 -1.63 -22.92
C LEU A 328 -13.23 -1.69 -23.50
N LYS A 329 -14.08 -2.60 -22.99
CA LYS A 329 -15.49 -2.67 -23.39
C LYS A 329 -16.24 -1.42 -22.95
N LEU A 330 -16.08 -1.02 -21.68
CA LEU A 330 -16.68 0.19 -21.13
C LEU A 330 -16.26 1.44 -21.94
N LYS A 331 -14.97 1.57 -22.26
CA LYS A 331 -14.48 2.69 -23.10
C LYS A 331 -15.13 2.72 -24.48
N ARG A 332 -15.32 1.57 -25.12
CA ARG A 332 -16.00 1.49 -26.43
C ARG A 332 -17.47 1.88 -26.34
N GLU A 333 -18.16 1.40 -25.32
CA GLU A 333 -19.55 1.72 -25.06
C GLU A 333 -19.74 3.23 -24.79
N LEU A 334 -18.93 3.80 -23.90
CA LEU A 334 -18.92 5.24 -23.64
C LEU A 334 -18.59 6.05 -24.89
N SER A 335 -17.62 5.61 -25.70
CA SER A 335 -17.25 6.26 -26.95
C SER A 335 -18.41 6.31 -27.94
N SER A 336 -19.10 5.20 -28.16
CA SER A 336 -20.27 5.13 -29.02
C SER A 336 -21.40 6.02 -28.52
N LEU A 337 -21.72 5.88 -27.24
CA LEU A 337 -22.80 6.65 -26.60
C LEU A 337 -22.52 8.15 -26.62
N LEU A 338 -21.26 8.56 -26.43
CA LEU A 338 -20.84 9.96 -26.51
C LEU A 338 -21.10 10.57 -27.90
N VAL A 339 -20.75 9.83 -28.95
CA VAL A 339 -21.01 10.27 -30.34
C VAL A 339 -22.52 10.36 -30.62
N ASP A 340 -23.30 9.39 -30.15
CA ASP A 340 -24.75 9.37 -30.32
C ASP A 340 -25.43 10.54 -29.61
N ILE A 341 -25.04 10.83 -28.34
CA ILE A 341 -25.57 11.99 -27.58
C ILE A 341 -25.20 13.30 -28.26
N ARG A 342 -23.92 13.46 -28.64
CA ARG A 342 -23.45 14.67 -29.34
C ARG A 342 -24.12 14.87 -30.69
N SER A 343 -24.54 13.78 -31.34
CA SER A 343 -25.27 13.78 -32.59
C SER A 343 -26.79 13.92 -32.42
N ASN A 344 -27.27 14.07 -31.16
CA ASN A 344 -28.68 14.07 -30.78
C ASN A 344 -29.46 12.81 -31.23
N LEU A 345 -28.76 11.67 -31.26
CA LEU A 345 -29.34 10.35 -31.55
C LEU A 345 -29.68 9.59 -30.26
N ALA A 346 -29.09 9.99 -29.13
CA ALA A 346 -29.39 9.43 -27.82
C ALA A 346 -29.49 10.56 -26.77
N GLU A 347 -30.22 10.26 -25.70
CA GLU A 347 -30.34 11.17 -24.56
C GLU A 347 -29.24 10.88 -23.49
N GLU A 348 -28.90 11.90 -22.71
CA GLU A 348 -27.93 11.80 -21.61
C GLU A 348 -28.35 10.79 -20.53
N SER A 349 -29.65 10.48 -20.43
CA SER A 349 -30.19 9.50 -19.49
C SER A 349 -29.55 8.11 -19.64
N LYS A 350 -29.18 7.70 -20.87
CA LYS A 350 -28.46 6.43 -21.08
C LYS A 350 -27.07 6.43 -20.45
N MET A 351 -26.38 7.56 -20.43
CA MET A 351 -25.08 7.69 -19.80
C MET A 351 -25.22 7.70 -18.27
N ILE A 352 -26.29 8.30 -17.75
CA ILE A 352 -26.63 8.26 -16.33
C ILE A 352 -26.94 6.82 -15.89
N GLU A 353 -27.69 6.06 -16.67
CA GLU A 353 -27.99 4.66 -16.40
C GLU A 353 -26.70 3.80 -16.33
N LEU A 354 -25.77 4.00 -17.26
CA LEU A 354 -24.46 3.32 -17.24
C LEU A 354 -23.66 3.67 -15.97
N ILE A 355 -23.67 4.93 -15.57
CA ILE A 355 -23.00 5.42 -14.36
C ILE A 355 -23.65 4.81 -13.10
N ASP A 356 -24.98 4.80 -13.02
CA ASP A 356 -25.72 4.32 -11.85
C ASP A 356 -25.57 2.83 -11.66
N ASN A 357 -25.41 2.06 -12.75
CA ASN A 357 -25.18 0.62 -12.71
C ASN A 357 -23.70 0.24 -12.55
N PHE A 358 -22.78 1.21 -12.45
CA PHE A 358 -21.34 0.91 -12.38
C PHE A 358 -20.93 0.12 -11.13
N SER A 359 -21.68 0.19 -10.03
CA SER A 359 -21.41 -0.63 -8.83
C SER A 359 -21.42 -2.14 -9.11
N GLU A 360 -22.23 -2.58 -10.10
CA GLU A 360 -22.31 -3.99 -10.52
C GLU A 360 -21.27 -4.35 -11.59
N HIS A 361 -20.54 -3.37 -12.10
CA HIS A 361 -19.55 -3.58 -13.15
C HIS A 361 -18.34 -4.38 -12.65
N PRO A 362 -17.74 -5.29 -13.46
CA PRO A 362 -16.57 -6.08 -13.07
C PRO A 362 -15.33 -5.28 -12.62
N CYS A 363 -15.24 -4.00 -13.03
CA CYS A 363 -14.17 -3.06 -12.64
C CYS A 363 -14.53 -2.18 -11.43
N SER A 364 -15.69 -2.38 -10.80
CA SER A 364 -16.10 -1.62 -9.62
C SER A 364 -15.32 -2.02 -8.37
N SER A 365 -15.27 -1.14 -7.37
CA SER A 365 -14.67 -1.44 -6.07
C SER A 365 -15.28 -2.68 -5.43
N ASP A 366 -16.61 -2.80 -5.44
CA ASP A 366 -17.32 -3.95 -4.86
C ASP A 366 -16.86 -5.28 -5.46
N SER A 367 -16.72 -5.33 -6.81
CA SER A 367 -16.25 -6.52 -7.52
C SER A 367 -14.78 -6.86 -7.19
N ILE A 368 -13.93 -5.85 -7.06
CA ILE A 368 -12.50 -6.05 -6.78
C ILE A 368 -12.27 -6.40 -5.31
N GLU A 369 -12.93 -5.72 -4.37
CA GLU A 369 -12.86 -6.03 -2.94
C GLU A 369 -13.33 -7.46 -2.68
N LYS A 370 -14.46 -7.87 -3.25
CA LYS A 370 -14.93 -9.25 -3.17
C LYS A 370 -13.88 -10.25 -3.66
N PHE A 371 -13.25 -9.98 -4.81
CA PHE A 371 -12.18 -10.84 -5.32
C PHE A 371 -10.97 -10.90 -4.37
N LEU A 372 -10.56 -9.77 -3.80
CA LEU A 372 -9.43 -9.71 -2.86
C LEU A 372 -9.74 -10.45 -1.55
N ASP A 373 -10.95 -10.35 -1.05
CA ASP A 373 -11.42 -11.06 0.15
C ASP A 373 -11.46 -12.58 -0.08
N GLU A 374 -12.02 -13.03 -1.21
CA GLU A 374 -11.99 -14.44 -1.61
C GLU A 374 -10.58 -15.03 -1.73
N ASN A 375 -9.59 -14.18 -1.96
CA ASN A 375 -8.17 -14.54 -2.08
C ASN A 375 -7.32 -14.13 -0.88
N GLU A 376 -7.91 -13.70 0.26
CA GLU A 376 -7.18 -13.31 1.49
C GLU A 376 -6.27 -14.44 2.01
N LYS A 377 -6.65 -15.68 1.80
CA LYS A 377 -5.81 -16.86 2.10
C LYS A 377 -4.42 -16.80 1.46
N ILE A 378 -4.29 -16.22 0.25
CA ILE A 378 -3.01 -16.08 -0.45
C ILE A 378 -2.11 -15.08 0.30
N LYS A 379 -2.66 -13.95 0.73
CA LYS A 379 -1.93 -12.92 1.49
C LYS A 379 -1.48 -13.46 2.85
N THR A 380 -2.36 -14.17 3.55
CA THR A 380 -2.04 -14.75 4.86
C THR A 380 -0.98 -15.85 4.74
N LYS A 381 -1.07 -16.71 3.72
CA LYS A 381 -0.02 -17.69 3.42
C LYS A 381 1.31 -17.01 3.16
N LEU A 382 1.31 -15.98 2.35
CA LEU A 382 2.52 -15.23 2.01
C LEU A 382 3.16 -14.58 3.24
N LYS A 383 2.36 -13.94 4.12
CA LYS A 383 2.84 -13.40 5.40
C LYS A 383 3.50 -14.49 6.25
N THR A 384 2.89 -15.67 6.30
CA THR A 384 3.43 -16.81 7.07
C THR A 384 4.74 -17.32 6.47
N LEU A 385 4.81 -17.54 5.16
CA LEU A 385 6.04 -17.99 4.50
C LEU A 385 7.17 -16.95 4.63
N LYS A 386 6.89 -15.67 4.47
CA LYS A 386 7.86 -14.57 4.70
C LYS A 386 8.41 -14.58 6.12
N ARG A 387 7.59 -14.90 7.12
CA ARG A 387 8.01 -14.95 8.53
C ARG A 387 8.88 -16.17 8.83
N ILE A 388 8.56 -17.35 8.25
CA ILE A 388 9.26 -18.61 8.54
C ILE A 388 10.57 -18.69 7.75
N SER A 389 10.56 -18.29 6.48
CA SER A 389 11.72 -18.35 5.57
C SER A 389 11.81 -17.10 4.71
N PRO A 390 12.32 -15.97 5.24
CA PRO A 390 12.43 -14.71 4.50
C PRO A 390 13.24 -14.84 3.21
N ASP A 391 14.33 -15.61 3.26
CA ASP A 391 15.26 -15.82 2.14
C ASP A 391 14.79 -16.93 1.19
N LYS A 392 13.68 -17.62 1.52
CA LYS A 392 13.13 -18.77 0.75
C LYS A 392 14.03 -20.00 0.65
N LYS A 393 15.19 -20.02 1.33
CA LYS A 393 16.21 -21.08 1.19
C LYS A 393 15.76 -22.43 1.74
N GLU A 394 14.89 -22.38 2.74
CA GLU A 394 14.37 -23.59 3.39
C GLU A 394 13.13 -24.15 2.70
N LEU A 395 12.50 -23.40 1.80
CA LEU A 395 11.26 -23.82 1.13
C LEU A 395 11.53 -24.83 0.03
N LEU A 396 10.95 -26.01 0.15
CA LEU A 396 11.05 -27.04 -0.88
C LEU A 396 10.02 -26.80 -1.98
N THR A 397 10.48 -26.70 -3.22
CA THR A 397 9.60 -26.53 -4.40
C THR A 397 9.23 -27.85 -5.05
N LYS A 398 10.01 -28.91 -4.80
CA LYS A 398 9.80 -30.27 -5.33
C LYS A 398 10.19 -31.30 -4.29
N ILE A 399 9.29 -32.23 -4.01
CA ILE A 399 9.54 -33.37 -3.15
C ILE A 399 8.63 -34.50 -3.59
N THR A 400 9.17 -35.73 -3.67
CA THR A 400 8.44 -36.98 -4.00
C THR A 400 8.01 -37.72 -2.75
N SER A 401 8.89 -37.87 -1.80
CA SER A 401 8.63 -38.40 -0.46
C SER A 401 9.56 -37.78 0.56
N ILE A 402 9.13 -37.72 1.82
CA ILE A 402 9.95 -37.23 2.94
C ILE A 402 11.11 -38.17 3.19
N GLU A 403 10.85 -39.47 3.10
CA GLU A 403 11.82 -40.53 3.33
C GLU A 403 12.98 -40.49 2.32
N ASP A 404 12.67 -40.28 1.03
CA ASP A 404 13.71 -40.17 -0.01
C ASP A 404 14.52 -38.88 0.17
N PHE A 405 13.86 -37.77 0.49
CA PHE A 405 14.52 -36.50 0.70
C PHE A 405 15.55 -36.53 1.84
N ILE A 406 15.23 -37.21 2.94
CA ILE A 406 16.10 -37.29 4.12
C ILE A 406 17.37 -38.12 3.82
N GLN A 407 17.36 -39.02 2.85
CA GLN A 407 18.50 -39.83 2.52
C GLN A 407 19.72 -39.06 2.02
N ASP A 408 19.49 -37.88 1.46
CA ASP A 408 20.55 -36.98 1.01
C ASP A 408 21.35 -36.35 2.19
N PHE A 409 20.87 -36.51 3.45
CA PHE A 409 21.41 -35.84 4.65
C PHE A 409 21.89 -36.82 5.71
N TYR A 410 22.75 -37.79 5.33
CA TYR A 410 23.21 -38.82 6.26
C TYR A 410 24.01 -38.26 7.45
N ASP A 411 24.86 -37.26 7.23
CA ASP A 411 25.73 -36.66 8.25
C ASP A 411 25.11 -35.45 8.98
N ASP A 412 23.89 -35.06 8.60
CA ASP A 412 23.21 -33.89 9.12
C ASP A 412 22.06 -34.29 10.06
N ASP A 413 21.66 -33.30 10.90
CA ASP A 413 20.46 -33.34 11.69
C ASP A 413 19.39 -32.49 10.94
N VAL A 414 18.34 -33.13 10.46
CA VAL A 414 17.32 -32.51 9.61
C VAL A 414 16.07 -32.22 10.40
N TYR A 415 15.67 -30.97 10.41
CA TYR A 415 14.39 -30.49 10.93
C TYR A 415 13.51 -30.09 9.75
N LEU A 416 12.38 -30.77 9.56
CA LEU A 416 11.49 -30.57 8.43
C LEU A 416 10.11 -30.16 8.92
N LEU A 417 9.75 -28.89 8.76
CA LEU A 417 8.41 -28.40 9.04
C LEU A 417 7.47 -28.73 7.89
N HIS A 418 6.46 -29.54 8.13
CA HIS A 418 5.38 -29.83 7.17
C HIS A 418 4.14 -29.03 7.56
N ILE A 419 3.81 -28.00 6.79
CA ILE A 419 2.63 -27.15 6.99
C ILE A 419 1.39 -27.88 6.46
N CYS A 420 0.38 -28.08 7.29
CA CYS A 420 -0.87 -28.77 6.93
C CYS A 420 -1.82 -27.90 6.08
N GLU A 421 -2.86 -28.54 5.52
CA GLU A 421 -3.90 -27.86 4.72
C GLU A 421 -4.68 -26.79 5.52
N LYS A 422 -5.00 -27.13 6.77
CA LYS A 422 -5.92 -26.34 7.62
C LYS A 422 -5.21 -25.34 8.53
N TRP A 423 -3.96 -25.02 8.25
CA TRP A 423 -3.12 -24.17 9.12
C TRP A 423 -3.70 -22.77 9.46
N GLN A 424 -4.76 -22.33 8.77
CA GLN A 424 -5.44 -21.03 8.97
C GLN A 424 -6.83 -21.15 9.64
N GLN A 425 -7.35 -22.35 9.89
CA GLN A 425 -8.70 -22.52 10.44
C GLN A 425 -8.71 -22.22 11.95
N GLU A 426 -9.86 -21.74 12.45
CA GLU A 426 -10.07 -21.57 13.89
C GLU A 426 -9.87 -22.90 14.62
N GLY A 427 -9.12 -22.89 15.73
CA GLY A 427 -8.73 -24.08 16.47
C GLY A 427 -7.35 -24.67 16.11
N GLU A 428 -6.63 -24.12 15.12
CA GLU A 428 -5.30 -24.59 14.68
C GLU A 428 -4.14 -23.90 15.40
N GLU A 429 -4.31 -23.57 16.66
CA GLU A 429 -3.22 -23.02 17.52
C GLU A 429 -1.96 -23.90 17.47
N ASN A 430 -2.15 -25.20 17.38
CA ASN A 430 -1.03 -26.16 17.32
C ASN A 430 -0.13 -25.93 16.09
N SER A 431 -0.71 -25.61 14.93
CA SER A 431 0.08 -25.28 13.73
C SER A 431 0.93 -24.03 13.92
N LEU A 432 0.38 -22.99 14.54
CA LEU A 432 1.12 -21.76 14.85
C LEU A 432 2.24 -22.00 15.87
N LYS A 433 2.00 -22.85 16.89
CA LYS A 433 3.00 -23.25 17.89
C LYS A 433 4.16 -23.99 17.24
N GLN A 434 3.88 -24.97 16.37
CA GLN A 434 4.88 -25.71 15.61
C GLN A 434 5.75 -24.75 14.77
N MET A 435 5.14 -23.78 14.08
CA MET A 435 5.86 -22.80 13.27
C MET A 435 6.74 -21.87 14.12
N ARG A 436 6.23 -21.38 15.26
CA ARG A 436 7.01 -20.56 16.20
C ARG A 436 8.19 -21.34 16.77
N TYR A 437 7.94 -22.58 17.20
CA TYR A 437 8.97 -23.45 17.70
C TYR A 437 10.07 -23.71 16.66
N PHE A 438 9.69 -23.96 15.41
CA PHE A 438 10.64 -24.17 14.30
C PHE A 438 11.54 -22.94 14.08
N ILE A 439 10.96 -21.73 14.11
CA ILE A 439 11.73 -20.50 13.98
C ILE A 439 12.72 -20.33 15.14
N ASN A 440 12.28 -20.59 16.36
CA ASN A 440 13.11 -20.44 17.56
C ASN A 440 14.23 -21.50 17.58
N LEU A 441 13.92 -22.74 17.21
CA LEU A 441 14.91 -23.81 17.07
C LEU A 441 15.97 -23.44 16.04
N LYS A 442 15.57 -22.95 14.86
CA LYS A 442 16.50 -22.49 13.83
C LYS A 442 17.43 -21.39 14.34
N LYS A 443 16.91 -20.40 15.05
CA LYS A 443 17.72 -19.33 15.66
C LYS A 443 18.71 -19.89 16.68
N SER A 444 18.27 -20.77 17.57
CA SER A 444 19.12 -21.38 18.60
C SER A 444 20.27 -22.21 17.99
N GLU A 445 19.97 -23.00 16.94
CA GLU A 445 21.00 -23.79 16.26
C GLU A 445 22.00 -22.90 15.48
N GLN A 446 21.55 -21.77 14.94
CA GLN A 446 22.43 -20.78 14.31
C GLN A 446 23.34 -20.08 15.32
N GLU A 447 22.82 -19.70 16.50
CA GLU A 447 23.59 -19.09 17.59
C GLU A 447 24.69 -20.03 18.13
N THR A 448 24.39 -21.33 18.23
CA THR A 448 25.35 -22.37 18.65
C THR A 448 26.34 -22.75 17.56
N LYS A 449 26.20 -22.17 16.35
CA LYS A 449 27.01 -22.49 15.17
C LYS A 449 27.01 -24.00 14.82
N ASN A 450 25.88 -24.66 15.02
CA ASN A 450 25.71 -26.06 14.67
C ASN A 450 25.55 -26.21 13.15
N ASN A 451 26.66 -26.44 12.44
CA ASN A 451 26.66 -26.59 10.98
C ASN A 451 25.96 -27.86 10.49
N LYS A 452 25.67 -28.82 11.38
CA LYS A 452 24.98 -30.07 11.03
C LYS A 452 23.47 -29.91 11.01
N ALA A 453 22.91 -28.92 11.68
CA ALA A 453 21.46 -28.68 11.68
C ALA A 453 20.99 -28.10 10.34
N LYS A 454 20.09 -28.81 9.67
CA LYS A 454 19.47 -28.41 8.40
C LYS A 454 17.97 -28.21 8.60
N PHE A 455 17.46 -27.11 8.10
CA PHE A 455 16.07 -26.70 8.25
C PHE A 455 15.39 -26.66 6.89
N TRP A 456 14.23 -27.33 6.77
CA TRP A 456 13.47 -27.41 5.53
C TRP A 456 11.97 -27.25 5.81
N ILE A 457 11.23 -26.78 4.82
CA ILE A 457 9.80 -26.52 4.91
C ILE A 457 9.09 -27.16 3.72
N ILE A 458 8.10 -27.98 4.01
CA ILE A 458 7.14 -28.51 3.03
C ILE A 458 5.81 -27.79 3.25
N ASP A 459 5.28 -27.17 2.20
CA ASP A 459 3.95 -26.60 2.22
C ASP A 459 2.93 -27.52 1.58
N TYR A 460 1.86 -27.87 2.30
CA TYR A 460 0.79 -28.71 1.79
C TYR A 460 0.17 -28.18 0.50
N ASP A 461 -0.11 -26.87 0.42
CA ASP A 461 -0.77 -26.28 -0.74
C ASP A 461 0.06 -26.47 -2.02
N LEU A 462 1.38 -26.44 -1.90
CA LEU A 462 2.31 -26.69 -3.00
C LEU A 462 2.50 -28.19 -3.28
N HIS A 463 2.47 -29.02 -2.22
CA HIS A 463 2.78 -30.45 -2.27
C HIS A 463 1.59 -31.35 -1.95
N SER A 464 0.39 -30.98 -2.38
CA SER A 464 -0.87 -31.70 -2.10
C SER A 464 -0.89 -33.17 -2.55
N ARG A 465 0.06 -33.60 -3.38
CA ARG A 465 0.20 -35.00 -3.87
C ARG A 465 1.02 -35.92 -2.96
N LEU A 466 1.64 -35.39 -1.91
CA LEU A 466 2.36 -36.23 -0.95
C LEU A 466 1.40 -37.21 -0.26
N LYS A 467 1.85 -38.49 -0.14
CA LYS A 467 1.01 -39.55 0.43
C LYS A 467 0.77 -39.42 1.93
N ASN A 468 1.74 -38.88 2.67
CA ASN A 468 1.67 -38.73 4.13
C ASN A 468 1.28 -37.26 4.44
N LYS A 469 -0.01 -37.02 4.63
CA LYS A 469 -0.56 -35.71 4.95
C LYS A 469 -0.82 -35.62 6.44
N PRO A 470 -0.12 -34.72 7.17
CA PRO A 470 -0.44 -34.51 8.56
C PRO A 470 -1.76 -33.75 8.70
N THR A 471 -2.56 -34.10 9.70
CA THR A 471 -3.78 -33.37 10.04
C THR A 471 -3.47 -32.00 10.59
N ASN A 472 -2.36 -31.87 11.34
CA ASN A 472 -1.81 -30.61 11.89
C ASN A 472 -0.41 -30.41 11.36
N SER A 473 0.06 -29.16 11.33
CA SER A 473 1.46 -28.88 11.00
C SER A 473 2.37 -29.60 12.00
N VAL A 474 3.44 -30.21 11.53
CA VAL A 474 4.36 -31.02 12.36
C VAL A 474 5.81 -30.77 11.96
N ILE A 475 6.72 -30.96 12.92
CA ILE A 475 8.17 -30.93 12.67
C ILE A 475 8.70 -32.35 12.72
N TYR A 476 9.20 -32.87 11.58
CA TYR A 476 9.95 -34.10 11.53
C TYR A 476 11.40 -33.84 11.96
N TYR A 477 11.95 -34.73 12.77
CA TYR A 477 13.39 -34.77 13.07
C TYR A 477 13.99 -36.03 12.54
N ALA A 478 15.06 -35.88 11.79
CA ALA A 478 15.80 -36.99 11.24
C ALA A 478 17.31 -36.83 11.44
N THR A 479 18.01 -37.93 11.66
CA THR A 479 19.45 -37.98 11.74
C THR A 479 19.91 -39.31 11.18
N ARG A 480 21.12 -39.38 10.59
CA ARG A 480 21.63 -40.55 9.88
C ARG A 480 20.63 -41.11 8.88
N ALA A 481 20.07 -40.24 8.07
CA ALA A 481 19.06 -40.54 7.05
C ALA A 481 17.83 -41.32 7.58
N THR A 482 17.50 -41.21 8.86
CA THR A 482 16.38 -41.92 9.48
C THR A 482 15.50 -40.95 10.28
N ILE A 483 14.19 -40.98 10.07
CA ILE A 483 13.23 -40.23 10.87
C ILE A 483 13.24 -40.80 12.29
N LYS A 484 13.60 -39.94 13.25
CA LYS A 484 13.61 -40.26 14.69
C LYS A 484 12.33 -39.77 15.38
N SER A 485 11.78 -38.66 14.90
CA SER A 485 10.49 -38.10 15.38
C SER A 485 9.65 -37.65 14.22
N LYS A 486 8.33 -37.91 14.29
CA LYS A 486 7.31 -37.40 13.35
C LYS A 486 6.57 -36.20 13.90
N ASP A 487 6.75 -35.87 15.19
CA ASP A 487 6.27 -34.65 15.84
C ASP A 487 7.28 -34.23 16.91
N PHE A 488 8.40 -33.69 16.43
CA PHE A 488 9.53 -33.31 17.28
C PHE A 488 9.14 -32.24 18.33
N TYR A 489 8.21 -31.35 18.01
CA TYR A 489 7.70 -30.37 18.96
C TYR A 489 7.08 -31.04 20.19
N LYS A 490 6.12 -31.95 19.99
CA LYS A 490 5.49 -32.71 21.10
C LYS A 490 6.48 -33.56 21.88
N GLU A 491 7.46 -34.15 21.22
CA GLU A 491 8.51 -34.91 21.88
C GLU A 491 9.48 -34.01 22.64
N SER A 492 9.77 -32.83 22.14
CA SER A 492 10.64 -31.86 22.82
C SER A 492 10.03 -31.30 24.10
N LEU A 493 8.70 -31.10 24.12
CA LEU A 493 7.98 -30.66 25.32
C LEU A 493 8.11 -31.66 26.48
N LYS A 494 8.28 -32.95 26.18
CA LYS A 494 8.46 -33.99 27.19
C LYS A 494 9.86 -34.01 27.82
N LYS A 495 10.79 -33.19 27.33
CA LYS A 495 12.19 -33.15 27.81
C LYS A 495 12.62 -31.68 27.98
N LEU A 496 12.96 -31.30 29.21
CA LEU A 496 13.65 -30.05 29.44
C LEU A 496 15.03 -30.05 28.78
N SER A 497 15.33 -29.05 27.99
CA SER A 497 16.68 -28.86 27.46
C SER A 497 17.63 -28.42 28.58
N ARG A 498 18.94 -28.71 28.43
CA ARG A 498 19.94 -28.28 29.42
C ARG A 498 19.90 -26.79 29.67
N LYS A 499 19.73 -26.00 28.61
CA LYS A 499 19.62 -24.51 28.69
C LYS A 499 18.41 -24.05 29.52
N GLN A 500 17.25 -24.70 29.36
CA GLN A 500 16.06 -24.43 30.18
C GLN A 500 16.27 -24.84 31.64
N ILE A 501 16.88 -26.00 31.89
CA ILE A 501 17.24 -26.45 33.23
C ILE A 501 18.16 -25.42 33.90
N ASP A 502 19.23 -25.02 33.24
CA ASP A 502 20.20 -24.06 33.75
C ASP A 502 19.57 -22.69 34.00
N LEU A 503 18.71 -22.22 33.09
CA LEU A 503 17.97 -20.96 33.26
C LEU A 503 17.05 -20.99 34.48
N ILE A 504 16.20 -22.04 34.58
CA ILE A 504 15.26 -22.18 35.69
C ILE A 504 16.00 -22.33 37.05
N LEU A 505 17.11 -23.07 37.07
CA LEU A 505 17.93 -23.23 38.28
C LEU A 505 18.69 -21.95 38.62
N THR A 506 19.01 -21.10 37.66
CA THR A 506 19.63 -19.80 37.91
C THR A 506 18.61 -18.84 38.54
N GLU A 507 17.40 -18.81 38.01
CA GLU A 507 16.28 -18.03 38.55
C GLU A 507 15.77 -18.60 39.88
N ASN A 508 16.02 -19.88 40.17
CA ASN A 508 15.57 -20.60 41.38
C ASN A 508 16.71 -21.28 42.11
N SER A 509 17.60 -20.52 42.73
CA SER A 509 18.86 -21.01 43.31
C SER A 509 18.70 -22.10 44.39
N MET A 510 17.53 -22.24 44.99
CA MET A 510 17.22 -23.25 46.00
C MET A 510 16.63 -24.55 45.44
N LEU A 511 16.33 -24.58 44.13
CA LEU A 511 15.72 -25.73 43.47
C LEU A 511 16.79 -26.71 42.97
N LYS A 512 16.62 -28.01 43.31
CA LYS A 512 17.51 -29.08 42.78
C LYS A 512 17.01 -29.58 41.43
N GLU A 513 17.92 -29.85 40.53
CA GLU A 513 17.63 -30.35 39.18
C GLU A 513 16.71 -31.58 39.17
N GLN A 514 16.88 -32.49 40.11
CA GLN A 514 16.03 -33.68 40.23
C GLN A 514 14.58 -33.34 40.49
N ARG A 515 14.35 -32.40 41.41
CA ARG A 515 13.00 -31.93 41.76
C ARG A 515 12.34 -31.15 40.63
N LEU A 516 13.13 -30.37 39.91
CA LEU A 516 12.67 -29.67 38.68
C LEU A 516 12.18 -30.66 37.63
N LYS A 517 12.93 -31.76 37.40
CA LYS A 517 12.54 -32.82 36.49
C LYS A 517 11.26 -33.56 36.92
N GLU A 518 11.08 -33.76 38.21
CA GLU A 518 9.87 -34.38 38.78
C GLU A 518 8.66 -33.45 38.57
N TRP A 519 8.80 -32.15 38.86
CA TRP A 519 7.75 -31.18 38.63
C TRP A 519 7.41 -31.02 37.13
N HIS A 520 8.41 -30.99 36.26
CA HIS A 520 8.16 -30.99 34.84
C HIS A 520 7.38 -32.21 34.38
N LYS A 521 7.74 -33.39 34.88
CA LYS A 521 7.03 -34.62 34.55
C LYS A 521 5.56 -34.57 34.99
N GLN A 522 5.31 -34.05 36.17
CA GLN A 522 3.95 -33.86 36.69
C GLN A 522 3.17 -32.85 35.87
N PHE A 523 3.76 -31.68 35.58
CA PHE A 523 3.18 -30.66 34.73
C PHE A 523 2.79 -31.21 33.36
N MET A 524 3.66 -32.00 32.74
CA MET A 524 3.37 -32.61 31.45
C MET A 524 2.31 -33.72 31.49
N ASN A 525 2.07 -34.32 32.67
CA ASN A 525 0.96 -35.26 32.87
C ASN A 525 -0.37 -34.53 33.00
N ASP A 526 -0.36 -33.44 33.74
CA ASP A 526 -1.57 -32.64 34.02
C ASP A 526 -1.92 -31.77 32.78
N TYR A 527 -0.92 -31.27 32.08
CA TYR A 527 -1.03 -30.44 30.89
C TYR A 527 -0.23 -31.03 29.69
N PRO A 528 -0.80 -32.03 28.99
CA PRO A 528 -0.08 -32.75 27.92
C PRO A 528 0.39 -31.88 26.76
N ASP A 529 -0.23 -30.72 26.54
CA ASP A 529 0.17 -29.73 25.53
C ASP A 529 1.36 -28.86 25.98
N GLY A 530 1.78 -28.99 27.23
CA GLY A 530 2.94 -28.29 27.79
C GLY A 530 2.69 -26.84 28.17
N GLU A 531 1.44 -26.41 28.22
CA GLU A 531 1.05 -25.03 28.50
C GLU A 531 -0.28 -24.97 29.26
N LEU A 532 -0.44 -23.96 30.13
CA LEU A 532 -1.69 -23.62 30.82
C LEU A 532 -2.36 -22.43 30.12
N ASN A 533 -3.66 -22.49 29.97
CA ASN A 533 -4.46 -21.29 29.68
C ASN A 533 -4.75 -20.53 30.99
N GLU A 534 -5.37 -19.35 30.87
CA GLU A 534 -5.69 -18.50 32.04
C GLU A 534 -6.62 -19.19 33.04
N GLU A 535 -7.64 -19.91 32.55
CA GLU A 535 -8.58 -20.66 33.41
C GLU A 535 -7.88 -21.78 34.18
N ASP A 536 -7.00 -22.55 33.51
CA ASP A 536 -6.20 -23.60 34.15
C ASP A 536 -5.25 -23.03 35.21
N PHE A 537 -4.61 -21.87 34.89
CA PHE A 537 -3.71 -21.20 35.84
C PHE A 537 -4.45 -20.71 37.08
N ILE A 538 -5.63 -20.09 36.92
CA ILE A 538 -6.47 -19.68 38.06
C ILE A 538 -6.93 -20.90 38.88
N CYS A 539 -7.24 -22.00 38.20
CA CYS A 539 -7.60 -23.25 38.89
C CYS A 539 -6.43 -23.79 39.72
N GLU A 540 -5.19 -23.76 39.22
CA GLU A 540 -4.00 -24.18 40.00
C GLU A 540 -3.73 -23.25 41.17
N LEU A 541 -3.91 -21.94 41.01
CA LEU A 541 -3.85 -21.00 42.14
C LEU A 541 -4.91 -21.31 43.21
N GLY A 542 -6.12 -21.67 42.82
CA GLY A 542 -7.18 -22.07 43.73
C GLY A 542 -6.83 -23.31 44.58
N LYS A 543 -6.07 -24.24 44.01
CA LYS A 543 -5.56 -25.40 44.79
C LYS A 543 -4.54 -24.99 45.85
N LEU A 544 -3.74 -23.96 45.60
CA LEU A 544 -2.74 -23.42 46.54
C LEU A 544 -3.40 -22.54 47.59
N PHE A 545 -4.49 -21.87 47.25
CA PHE A 545 -5.24 -20.95 48.13
C PHE A 545 -6.71 -21.39 48.30
N PRO A 546 -6.98 -22.52 48.95
CA PRO A 546 -8.30 -23.18 48.96
C PRO A 546 -9.38 -22.40 49.74
N LYS A 547 -9.04 -21.36 50.48
CA LYS A 547 -9.96 -20.51 51.25
C LYS A 547 -10.30 -19.20 50.53
N GLY A 548 -9.55 -18.86 49.47
CA GLY A 548 -9.63 -17.59 48.79
C GLY A 548 -10.30 -17.67 47.43
N ASP A 549 -10.45 -16.51 46.80
CA ASP A 549 -10.83 -16.38 45.39
C ASP A 549 -9.58 -15.98 44.56
N PRO A 550 -9.08 -16.87 43.72
CA PRO A 550 -7.86 -16.61 42.94
C PRO A 550 -8.11 -15.77 41.68
N THR A 551 -9.35 -15.43 41.31
CA THR A 551 -9.70 -14.89 39.99
C THR A 551 -9.00 -13.58 39.69
N ASN A 552 -9.22 -12.54 40.50
CA ASN A 552 -8.63 -11.22 40.25
C ASN A 552 -7.11 -11.19 40.33
N PHE A 553 -6.52 -11.95 41.25
CA PHE A 553 -5.07 -12.06 41.35
C PHE A 553 -4.51 -12.89 40.19
N GLY A 554 -5.20 -13.94 39.81
CA GLY A 554 -4.83 -14.82 38.72
C GLY A 554 -4.72 -14.09 37.37
N ASP A 555 -5.71 -13.24 37.05
CA ASP A 555 -5.71 -12.42 35.85
C ASP A 555 -4.47 -11.51 35.77
N PHE A 556 -4.12 -10.82 36.85
CA PHE A 556 -2.93 -9.97 36.89
C PHE A 556 -1.63 -10.77 36.84
N ALA A 557 -1.54 -11.88 37.60
CA ALA A 557 -0.36 -12.73 37.63
C ALA A 557 -0.12 -13.42 36.27
N PHE A 558 -1.18 -13.88 35.61
CA PHE A 558 -1.11 -14.50 34.30
C PHE A 558 -0.45 -13.58 33.25
N GLN A 559 -0.90 -12.32 33.18
CA GLN A 559 -0.36 -11.34 32.24
C GLN A 559 1.15 -11.04 32.46
N VAL A 560 1.64 -11.18 33.70
CA VAL A 560 3.05 -10.96 34.01
C VAL A 560 3.90 -12.20 33.79
N ILE A 561 3.34 -13.37 34.06
CA ILE A 561 4.03 -14.66 33.91
C ILE A 561 4.10 -15.07 32.41
N ASP A 562 3.08 -14.78 31.61
CA ASP A 562 3.08 -14.94 30.13
C ASP A 562 4.02 -13.89 29.50
N LYS A 563 5.32 -14.15 29.60
CA LYS A 563 6.38 -13.22 29.13
C LYS A 563 6.38 -13.03 27.62
N ASP A 564 5.99 -14.05 26.87
CA ASP A 564 5.98 -14.00 25.39
C ASP A 564 4.63 -13.53 24.81
N LYS A 565 3.66 -13.21 25.73
CA LYS A 565 2.29 -12.78 25.40
C LYS A 565 1.58 -13.73 24.45
N SER A 566 1.79 -15.01 24.65
CA SER A 566 1.18 -16.08 23.86
C SER A 566 -0.28 -16.35 24.26
N GLY A 567 -0.76 -15.80 25.38
CA GLY A 567 -2.04 -16.13 26.00
C GLY A 567 -2.01 -17.48 26.71
N ARG A 568 -0.82 -18.03 26.97
CA ARG A 568 -0.60 -19.31 27.66
C ARG A 568 0.70 -19.29 28.45
N ILE A 569 0.76 -20.04 29.53
CA ILE A 569 1.94 -20.17 30.38
C ILE A 569 2.59 -21.54 30.13
N ASN A 570 3.80 -21.57 29.61
CA ASN A 570 4.61 -22.78 29.48
C ASN A 570 5.28 -23.15 30.82
N PHE A 571 5.91 -24.33 30.88
CA PHE A 571 6.54 -24.80 32.13
C PHE A 571 7.64 -23.86 32.66
N ALA A 572 8.44 -23.23 31.80
CA ALA A 572 9.49 -22.32 32.24
C ALA A 572 8.90 -21.03 32.84
N GLU A 573 7.88 -20.50 32.22
CA GLU A 573 7.13 -19.35 32.74
C GLU A 573 6.38 -19.70 34.05
N PHE A 574 5.76 -20.89 34.11
CA PHE A 574 5.14 -21.40 35.33
C PHE A 574 6.15 -21.49 36.47
N MET A 575 7.37 -21.99 36.20
CA MET A 575 8.44 -22.06 37.19
C MET A 575 8.92 -20.68 37.66
N THR A 576 8.88 -19.66 36.77
CA THR A 576 9.12 -18.27 37.18
C THR A 576 8.05 -17.82 38.19
N GLY A 577 6.78 -18.13 37.95
CA GLY A 577 5.68 -17.87 38.88
C GLY A 577 5.84 -18.59 40.21
N VAL A 578 6.28 -19.85 40.18
CA VAL A 578 6.53 -20.65 41.41
C VAL A 578 7.72 -20.12 42.22
N ALA A 579 8.77 -19.61 41.53
CA ALA A 579 9.93 -19.02 42.21
C ALA A 579 9.57 -17.88 43.18
N ILE A 580 8.51 -17.20 42.88
CA ILE A 580 8.01 -16.06 43.62
C ILE A 580 7.33 -16.46 44.93
N THR A 581 6.73 -17.66 45.00
CA THR A 581 6.04 -18.18 46.18
C THR A 581 7.02 -18.82 47.20
N HIS A 582 8.26 -19.06 46.78
CA HIS A 582 9.29 -19.64 47.65
C HIS A 582 10.12 -18.54 48.38
N PRO A 583 10.72 -18.83 49.55
CA PRO A 583 11.57 -17.88 50.26
C PRO A 583 12.87 -17.60 49.47
N GLY A 584 12.79 -16.66 48.52
CA GLY A 584 13.88 -16.14 47.71
C GLY A 584 14.30 -14.71 48.14
N ASP A 585 15.12 -14.05 47.29
CA ASP A 585 15.54 -12.67 47.53
C ASP A 585 14.31 -11.73 47.56
N VAL A 586 14.30 -10.86 48.58
CA VAL A 586 13.24 -9.86 48.79
C VAL A 586 13.12 -8.95 47.54
N THR A 587 14.23 -8.62 46.95
CA THR A 587 14.29 -7.74 45.76
C THR A 587 13.57 -8.34 44.57
N GLU A 588 13.79 -9.62 44.30
CA GLU A 588 13.11 -10.32 43.17
C GLU A 588 11.59 -10.38 43.38
N ARG A 589 11.13 -10.56 44.63
CA ARG A 589 9.71 -10.52 44.95
C ARG A 589 9.10 -9.12 44.76
N LEU A 590 9.85 -8.08 45.13
CA LEU A 590 9.38 -6.70 44.93
C LEU A 590 9.29 -6.32 43.46
N HIS A 591 10.23 -6.79 42.64
CA HIS A 591 10.13 -6.65 41.18
C HIS A 591 8.84 -7.23 40.61
N LEU A 592 8.46 -8.42 41.08
CA LEU A 592 7.23 -9.03 40.61
C LEU A 592 5.99 -8.32 41.14
N VAL A 593 5.95 -8.01 42.44
CA VAL A 593 4.83 -7.24 43.01
C VAL A 593 4.62 -5.95 42.25
N PHE A 594 5.71 -5.25 41.88
CA PHE A 594 5.63 -4.08 41.04
C PHE A 594 5.03 -4.40 39.69
N SER A 595 5.55 -5.45 39.02
CA SER A 595 5.07 -5.87 37.68
C SER A 595 3.59 -6.26 37.68
N VAL A 596 3.11 -6.95 38.72
CA VAL A 596 1.69 -7.29 38.91
C VAL A 596 0.84 -6.04 39.16
N CYS A 597 1.36 -5.06 39.89
CA CYS A 597 0.70 -3.76 40.08
C CYS A 597 0.67 -2.94 38.78
N ASP A 598 1.72 -3.03 37.97
CA ASP A 598 1.85 -2.31 36.69
C ASP A 598 1.28 -3.10 35.48
N TYR A 599 0.05 -3.60 35.65
CA TYR A 599 -0.65 -4.45 34.67
C TYR A 599 -0.81 -3.81 33.27
N ASP A 600 -0.65 -2.50 33.13
CA ASP A 600 -0.68 -1.77 31.85
C ASP A 600 0.72 -1.52 31.26
N CYS A 601 1.78 -2.05 31.90
CA CYS A 601 3.17 -1.92 31.49
C CYS A 601 3.62 -0.46 31.29
N SER A 602 3.09 0.47 32.08
CA SER A 602 3.43 1.91 31.97
C SER A 602 4.77 2.27 32.61
N GLY A 603 5.41 1.36 33.35
CA GLY A 603 6.64 1.57 34.12
C GLY A 603 6.40 2.40 35.40
N LYS A 604 5.14 2.66 35.75
CA LYS A 604 4.78 3.46 36.94
C LYS A 604 3.49 2.93 37.59
N ILE A 605 3.46 2.92 38.91
CA ILE A 605 2.28 2.58 39.69
C ILE A 605 1.80 3.76 40.52
N GLY A 606 0.50 3.96 40.58
CA GLY A 606 -0.16 4.95 41.42
C GLY A 606 -1.08 4.29 42.43
N VAL A 607 -1.62 5.06 43.37
CA VAL A 607 -2.46 4.57 44.47
C VAL A 607 -3.60 3.67 44.00
N ARG A 608 -4.22 3.95 42.86
CA ARG A 608 -5.33 3.15 42.30
C ARG A 608 -4.91 1.74 41.89
N LYS A 609 -3.72 1.58 41.32
CA LYS A 609 -3.17 0.28 40.93
C LYS A 609 -2.84 -0.55 42.17
N ILE A 610 -2.27 0.11 43.19
CA ILE A 610 -1.93 -0.54 44.47
C ILE A 610 -3.20 -0.98 45.19
N ILE A 611 -4.29 -0.19 45.21
CA ILE A 611 -5.59 -0.57 45.81
C ILE A 611 -6.08 -1.87 45.16
N LYS A 612 -6.14 -1.95 43.82
CA LYS A 612 -6.59 -3.14 43.11
C LYS A 612 -5.75 -4.38 43.46
N PHE A 613 -4.43 -4.21 43.55
CA PHE A 613 -3.55 -5.29 43.93
C PHE A 613 -3.81 -5.76 45.36
N VAL A 614 -3.98 -4.84 46.33
CA VAL A 614 -4.27 -5.16 47.72
C VAL A 614 -5.61 -5.89 47.87
N GLU A 615 -6.64 -5.44 47.15
CA GLU A 615 -7.95 -6.10 47.10
C GLU A 615 -7.81 -7.53 46.53
N ALA A 616 -7.13 -7.72 45.41
CA ALA A 616 -6.92 -9.03 44.79
C ALA A 616 -6.12 -10.00 45.68
N VAL A 617 -5.11 -9.53 46.42
CA VAL A 617 -4.34 -10.33 47.38
C VAL A 617 -5.19 -10.70 48.61
N ALA A 618 -6.05 -9.81 49.08
CA ALA A 618 -6.96 -10.08 50.20
C ALA A 618 -8.00 -11.14 49.80
N GLU A 619 -8.59 -11.04 48.62
CA GLU A 619 -9.53 -12.02 48.08
C GLU A 619 -8.85 -13.39 47.89
N LEU A 620 -7.62 -13.43 47.36
CA LEU A 620 -6.83 -14.64 47.22
C LEU A 620 -6.61 -15.39 48.56
N ASN A 621 -6.42 -14.68 49.65
CA ASN A 621 -6.13 -15.29 50.93
C ASN A 621 -7.37 -15.66 51.72
N ASN A 622 -8.44 -14.87 51.68
CA ASN A 622 -9.55 -14.95 52.63
C ASN A 622 -10.94 -15.10 51.99
N GLY A 623 -11.04 -15.03 50.66
CA GLY A 623 -12.29 -15.09 49.89
C GLY A 623 -12.88 -13.72 49.56
N PRO A 624 -13.94 -13.69 48.72
CA PRO A 624 -14.51 -12.46 48.19
C PRO A 624 -15.04 -11.54 49.29
N SER A 625 -14.82 -10.23 49.12
CA SER A 625 -15.31 -9.16 50.01
C SER A 625 -14.71 -9.15 51.44
N THR A 626 -13.48 -9.61 51.63
CA THR A 626 -12.82 -9.67 52.94
C THR A 626 -12.13 -8.39 53.37
N ILE A 627 -11.90 -7.44 52.43
CA ILE A 627 -11.34 -6.12 52.74
C ILE A 627 -12.28 -5.04 52.21
N ASP A 628 -12.53 -4.01 53.08
CA ASP A 628 -13.27 -2.84 52.61
C ASP A 628 -12.35 -1.97 51.73
N THR A 629 -12.92 -1.39 50.67
CA THR A 629 -12.18 -0.50 49.73
C THR A 629 -11.49 0.65 50.47
N ASP A 630 -12.07 1.15 51.58
CA ASP A 630 -11.44 2.19 52.40
C ASP A 630 -10.22 1.65 53.17
N GLU A 631 -10.23 0.39 53.59
CA GLU A 631 -9.10 -0.27 54.25
C GLU A 631 -7.97 -0.55 53.23
N ALA A 632 -8.31 -1.06 52.02
CA ALA A 632 -7.35 -1.24 50.91
C ALA A 632 -6.69 0.08 50.51
N LYS A 633 -7.46 1.17 50.49
CA LYS A 633 -6.99 2.51 50.23
C LYS A 633 -6.02 3.00 51.32
N CYS A 634 -6.33 2.73 52.57
CA CYS A 634 -5.44 3.09 53.67
C CYS A 634 -4.07 2.38 53.54
N VAL A 635 -4.09 1.07 53.20
CA VAL A 635 -2.87 0.29 52.96
C VAL A 635 -2.08 0.85 51.75
N ALA A 636 -2.77 1.19 50.64
CA ALA A 636 -2.13 1.74 49.45
C ALA A 636 -1.51 3.12 49.75
N GLU A 637 -2.19 3.99 50.48
CA GLU A 637 -1.65 5.30 50.86
C GLU A 637 -0.43 5.16 51.80
N GLN A 638 -0.41 4.13 52.68
CA GLN A 638 0.76 3.82 53.48
C GLN A 638 1.94 3.36 52.64
N ILE A 639 1.72 2.49 51.64
CA ILE A 639 2.77 2.07 50.68
C ILE A 639 3.32 3.28 49.95
N MET A 640 2.46 4.16 49.43
CA MET A 640 2.90 5.39 48.75
C MET A 640 3.76 6.27 49.69
N LYS A 641 3.33 6.43 50.93
CA LYS A 641 4.06 7.21 51.91
C LYS A 641 5.42 6.59 52.26
N ILE A 642 5.54 5.26 52.34
CA ILE A 642 6.78 4.53 52.51
C ILE A 642 7.70 4.81 51.32
N CYS A 643 7.18 4.84 50.08
CA CYS A 643 7.92 5.22 48.87
C CYS A 643 8.22 6.73 48.78
N GLY A 644 7.95 7.52 49.82
CA GLY A 644 8.24 8.97 49.82
C GLY A 644 7.36 9.79 48.89
N LYS A 645 6.17 9.27 48.52
CA LYS A 645 5.22 9.86 47.56
C LYS A 645 3.90 10.24 48.23
N ASN A 646 3.21 11.21 47.64
CA ASN A 646 1.85 11.55 48.01
C ASN A 646 0.84 10.68 47.20
N LYS A 647 -0.42 10.69 47.57
CA LYS A 647 -1.49 9.90 46.96
C LYS A 647 -1.72 10.18 45.46
N ASP A 648 -1.34 11.36 44.99
CA ASP A 648 -1.53 11.76 43.59
C ASP A 648 -0.24 11.54 42.74
N ASP A 649 0.84 11.07 43.37
CA ASP A 649 2.13 10.80 42.71
C ASP A 649 2.15 9.41 42.06
N MET A 650 3.16 9.19 41.24
CA MET A 650 3.45 7.87 40.62
C MET A 650 4.82 7.40 41.14
N VAL A 651 4.95 6.09 41.36
CA VAL A 651 6.18 5.43 41.81
C VAL A 651 6.74 4.62 40.65
N THR A 652 8.04 4.77 40.38
CA THR A 652 8.77 3.92 39.43
C THR A 652 9.22 2.62 40.11
N GLU A 653 9.58 1.62 39.33
CA GLU A 653 10.05 0.33 39.84
C GLU A 653 11.26 0.47 40.77
N GLU A 654 12.23 1.28 40.36
CA GLU A 654 13.45 1.54 41.13
C GLU A 654 13.12 2.22 42.47
N GLU A 655 12.23 3.18 42.49
CA GLU A 655 11.76 3.85 43.71
C GLU A 655 11.05 2.86 44.62
N PHE A 656 10.16 2.02 44.06
CA PHE A 656 9.40 1.03 44.80
C PHE A 656 10.30 0.00 45.51
N ILE A 657 11.28 -0.52 44.77
CA ILE A 657 12.20 -1.54 45.30
C ILE A 657 13.15 -0.95 46.32
N ASN A 658 13.76 0.21 46.05
CA ASN A 658 14.73 0.84 46.95
C ASN A 658 14.11 1.18 48.30
N TRP A 659 12.87 1.67 48.35
CA TRP A 659 12.23 2.03 49.60
C TRP A 659 11.72 0.83 50.37
N LEU A 660 11.11 -0.16 49.75
CA LEU A 660 10.58 -1.35 50.42
C LEU A 660 11.66 -2.36 50.84
N ALA A 661 12.81 -2.38 50.17
CA ALA A 661 13.96 -3.19 50.57
C ALA A 661 14.69 -2.61 51.82
N PHE A 662 14.62 -1.29 52.06
CA PHE A 662 15.22 -0.63 53.20
C PHE A 662 14.39 -0.73 54.48
N GLU A 663 13.04 -0.73 54.39
CA GLU A 663 12.22 -0.93 55.57
C GLU A 663 11.96 -2.42 55.83
N LYS A 664 12.73 -2.99 56.73
CA LYS A 664 12.58 -4.36 57.22
C LYS A 664 11.11 -4.73 57.48
N TYR A 665 10.53 -5.62 56.67
CA TYR A 665 9.58 -6.68 57.07
C TYR A 665 8.34 -6.33 57.90
N SER A 666 7.94 -5.10 58.15
CA SER A 666 6.86 -4.84 59.09
C SER A 666 5.46 -4.74 58.50
N VAL A 667 5.32 -4.51 57.20
CA VAL A 667 4.00 -4.30 56.58
C VAL A 667 3.43 -5.58 55.95
N ILE A 668 4.26 -6.38 55.31
CA ILE A 668 3.79 -7.64 54.66
C ILE A 668 3.57 -8.78 55.65
N SER A 669 4.15 -8.69 56.87
CA SER A 669 3.95 -9.71 57.94
C SER A 669 2.70 -9.50 58.79
N LYS A 670 1.98 -8.37 58.65
CA LYS A 670 0.72 -8.09 59.34
C LYS A 670 -0.54 -8.49 58.59
N THR A 671 -0.40 -8.97 57.33
CA THR A 671 -1.48 -9.58 56.57
C THR A 671 -1.42 -11.11 56.63
N LYS A 672 -1.06 -11.66 57.80
CA LYS A 672 -1.26 -13.08 58.09
C LYS A 672 -2.59 -13.30 58.76
#